data_5f4fcb51c70709e3f34b41bc836569fd
#
_entry.id   5f4fcb51c70709e3f34b41bc836569fd
#
_cell.length_a   1.000
_cell.length_b   1.000
_cell.length_c   1.000
_cell.angle_alpha   90.00
_cell.angle_beta   90.00
_cell.angle_gamma   90.00
#
_symmetry.space_group_name_H-M   'P 1'
#
loop_
_entity.id
_entity.type
_entity.pdbx_description
1 polymer ?
#
loop_
_entity_poly.entity_id
_entity_poly.type
_entity_poly.pdbx_seq_one_letter_code
_entity_poly.pdbx_strand_id
1 'polypeptide(L)'
;MQTLIKTLATQREKPFVSVVTPTWNRSAFLPYLLYMYRYQDYPADRRELVILDDSPQSHQHIIDRLTDGTPEAFNIRYIHHQERLPLGKKRNMLNELAVGEYILCMDDDDYYPADKISYTIAIMQKHRALISGSDQIPIWYSHINRIFQSRSFGSHNILNGTFCYHRNYLKKHRYDDDCNLGEEKSFTNNFSVNPLQLPGERTILCISHSHNTFDKDFILGASTPVNAALTDIVRDPLLRNAYLSLHNATHHQAINHQAIDQVVLINLDKRPDRLQQIREELALLHIPPEKITRLAASEDQNGQRGRRQSHLQALRLAQQHGWQNYLLLEDDAVILKQEKHIQVLNTLLASLAKIPWQVMILGGEISQGTMLKSLPGLVHARDCRKVCAYLVNSRYYPQLAQQMSNDEHSLEECWQPLLHADKWLACYPSLCYQRPGFSDIEKKTTDNIAHYFNKLPVATKPSTLPIADTIGFFMETSFHYALYRPIITALQAQGQSCTLVINDRVFKPFLDEMLETLKNIDDPQLKGMRLSEMQAHGQRVKCLVSPYHTPALNGLAAVNVRAMYGLAKETWNHADWNRFYQRILCYSHYSQRALAHFGNAKAVGNPRFDAWHNSTFARTLPENIQPDSRKPTVLYAPTFGALSSLPHWAEKLGRLSGNVNLICKLHHGTCSRPEEAASLALARRHLKQRTDSARHTPALLAKADYVLTDNSGFIFDAIHVDKRVILLDFPGMAALLDGEKSYSTPESADQQIREILPVAHDMAELRYLLSEAFDWGAVQARLTKIRHHYCDAFMDGKAGERAAMVIVEALAGKESSGICR
;
A
#
# COMPACT_ATOMS: atom_id res chain seq x y z
N MET A 1 13.46 -41.62 -40.58
CA MET A 1 13.89 -40.24 -40.82
C MET A 1 13.23 -39.25 -39.87
N GLN A 2 11.91 -39.22 -39.68
CA GLN A 2 11.26 -38.32 -38.73
C GLN A 2 11.65 -38.52 -37.25
N THR A 3 11.98 -39.75 -36.84
CA THR A 3 12.44 -40.06 -35.47
C THR A 3 13.88 -39.57 -35.23
N LEU A 4 14.75 -39.62 -36.26
CA LEU A 4 16.11 -39.07 -36.18
C LEU A 4 16.12 -37.55 -36.14
N ILE A 5 15.18 -36.86 -36.82
CA ILE A 5 15.06 -35.40 -36.78
C ILE A 5 14.53 -34.92 -35.44
N LYS A 6 13.68 -35.72 -34.75
CA LYS A 6 13.26 -35.42 -33.36
C LYS A 6 14.37 -35.61 -32.32
N THR A 7 15.33 -36.53 -32.56
CA THR A 7 16.47 -36.79 -31.70
C THR A 7 17.62 -35.79 -31.94
N LEU A 8 17.64 -35.13 -33.12
CA LEU A 8 18.55 -34.02 -33.44
C LEU A 8 18.00 -32.64 -33.21
N ALA A 9 16.77 -32.52 -32.65
CA ALA A 9 16.38 -31.34 -31.90
C ALA A 9 17.24 -31.30 -30.62
N THR A 10 18.53 -30.99 -30.87
CA THR A 10 19.58 -30.76 -29.89
C THR A 10 19.04 -30.18 -28.63
N GLN A 11 19.22 -30.83 -27.45
CA GLN A 11 19.36 -30.13 -26.20
C GLN A 11 20.32 -28.97 -26.47
N ARG A 12 19.79 -27.76 -26.68
CA ARG A 12 20.62 -26.58 -26.81
C ARG A 12 21.45 -26.56 -25.54
N GLU A 13 22.75 -26.63 -25.67
CA GLU A 13 23.69 -26.54 -24.59
C GLU A 13 23.33 -25.30 -23.74
N LYS A 14 23.17 -25.49 -22.42
CA LYS A 14 22.80 -24.36 -21.55
C LYS A 14 23.83 -23.23 -21.72
N PRO A 15 23.42 -21.95 -21.87
CA PRO A 15 24.38 -20.85 -22.06
C PRO A 15 25.31 -20.71 -20.83
N PHE A 16 26.51 -20.21 -21.05
CA PHE A 16 27.45 -19.93 -19.96
C PHE A 16 27.01 -18.64 -19.22
N VAL A 17 26.95 -18.68 -17.89
CA VAL A 17 26.45 -17.59 -17.03
C VAL A 17 27.56 -17.11 -16.12
N SER A 18 27.87 -15.81 -16.15
CA SER A 18 28.72 -15.19 -15.12
C SER A 18 27.85 -14.59 -14.02
N VAL A 19 27.99 -15.12 -12.82
CA VAL A 19 27.48 -14.49 -11.60
C VAL A 19 28.50 -13.44 -11.16
N VAL A 20 28.08 -12.20 -10.93
CA VAL A 20 28.96 -11.07 -10.59
C VAL A 20 28.57 -10.47 -9.26
N THR A 21 29.58 -10.28 -8.39
CA THR A 21 29.40 -9.77 -7.02
C THR A 21 30.42 -8.68 -6.69
N PRO A 22 29.96 -7.42 -6.45
CA PRO A 22 30.79 -6.39 -5.81
C PRO A 22 30.77 -6.61 -4.29
N THR A 23 31.92 -6.56 -3.61
CA THR A 23 32.00 -6.65 -2.15
C THR A 23 32.91 -5.58 -1.54
N TRP A 24 32.71 -5.23 -0.26
CA TRP A 24 33.55 -4.31 0.49
C TRP A 24 33.31 -4.47 2.01
N ASN A 25 34.36 -4.82 2.78
CA ASN A 25 34.31 -5.03 4.23
C ASN A 25 33.21 -5.99 4.69
N ARG A 26 32.94 -7.06 3.90
CA ARG A 26 31.85 -8.02 4.15
C ARG A 26 32.35 -9.46 4.19
N SER A 27 33.53 -9.66 4.76
CA SER A 27 34.14 -10.99 4.93
C SER A 27 33.22 -12.03 5.56
N ALA A 28 32.35 -11.61 6.49
CA ALA A 28 31.38 -12.49 7.15
C ALA A 28 30.31 -13.06 6.22
N PHE A 29 30.01 -12.40 5.10
CA PHE A 29 28.99 -12.84 4.15
C PHE A 29 29.55 -13.70 3.00
N LEU A 30 30.83 -13.58 2.68
CA LEU A 30 31.46 -14.36 1.60
C LEU A 30 31.24 -15.87 1.71
N PRO A 31 31.32 -16.52 2.90
CA PRO A 31 31.04 -17.95 3.02
C PRO A 31 29.64 -18.33 2.56
N TYR A 32 28.65 -17.50 2.84
CA TYR A 32 27.25 -17.74 2.49
C TYR A 32 26.99 -17.48 1.00
N LEU A 33 27.63 -16.47 0.40
CA LEU A 33 27.63 -16.24 -1.04
C LEU A 33 28.17 -17.45 -1.79
N LEU A 34 29.37 -17.96 -1.40
CA LEU A 34 29.99 -19.14 -2.01
C LEU A 34 29.10 -20.37 -1.86
N TYR A 35 28.50 -20.54 -0.69
CA TYR A 35 27.57 -21.63 -0.41
C TYR A 35 26.34 -21.53 -1.37
N MET A 36 25.67 -20.41 -1.45
CA MET A 36 24.51 -20.20 -2.35
C MET A 36 24.89 -20.39 -3.81
N TYR A 37 26.05 -19.91 -4.26
CA TYR A 37 26.52 -20.11 -5.63
C TYR A 37 26.74 -21.59 -5.93
N ARG A 38 27.37 -22.35 -5.03
CA ARG A 38 27.65 -23.79 -5.23
C ARG A 38 26.37 -24.62 -5.31
N TYR A 39 25.34 -24.27 -4.57
CA TYR A 39 24.08 -24.99 -4.52
C TYR A 39 23.01 -24.48 -5.50
N GLN A 40 23.36 -23.61 -6.47
CA GLN A 40 22.46 -23.33 -7.60
C GLN A 40 22.23 -24.59 -8.45
N ASP A 41 21.00 -24.80 -8.94
CA ASP A 41 20.62 -25.97 -9.77
C ASP A 41 21.10 -25.90 -11.22
N TYR A 42 21.84 -24.83 -11.57
CA TYR A 42 22.45 -24.65 -12.89
C TYR A 42 23.77 -25.46 -12.99
N PRO A 43 24.13 -26.09 -14.14
CA PRO A 43 25.34 -26.89 -14.25
C PRO A 43 26.61 -26.13 -13.85
N ALA A 44 27.46 -26.75 -13.05
CA ALA A 44 28.67 -26.12 -12.52
C ALA A 44 29.70 -25.76 -13.61
N ASP A 45 29.76 -26.52 -14.67
CA ASP A 45 30.61 -26.30 -15.85
C ASP A 45 30.09 -25.23 -16.80
N ARG A 46 28.89 -24.71 -16.52
CA ARG A 46 28.20 -23.68 -17.35
C ARG A 46 28.01 -22.37 -16.61
N ARG A 47 28.69 -22.18 -15.51
CA ARG A 47 28.65 -20.93 -14.71
C ARG A 47 30.01 -20.61 -14.11
N GLU A 48 30.24 -19.33 -13.84
CA GLU A 48 31.34 -18.82 -13.02
C GLU A 48 30.81 -17.83 -11.98
N LEU A 49 31.56 -17.64 -10.90
CA LEU A 49 31.38 -16.56 -9.93
C LEU A 49 32.60 -15.63 -9.98
N VAL A 50 32.35 -14.35 -10.27
CA VAL A 50 33.37 -13.30 -10.30
C VAL A 50 33.11 -12.33 -9.15
N ILE A 51 34.03 -12.27 -8.20
CA ILE A 51 33.98 -11.38 -7.03
C ILE A 51 35.01 -10.28 -7.19
N LEU A 52 34.61 -9.02 -7.11
CA LEU A 52 35.51 -7.87 -7.06
C LEU A 52 35.42 -7.21 -5.68
N ASP A 53 36.50 -7.31 -4.94
CA ASP A 53 36.64 -6.82 -3.57
C ASP A 53 37.58 -5.64 -3.53
N ASP A 54 37.10 -4.48 -3.08
CA ASP A 54 37.89 -3.26 -2.88
C ASP A 54 38.05 -2.90 -1.39
N SER A 55 38.00 -3.91 -0.54
CA SER A 55 38.30 -3.78 0.90
C SER A 55 39.77 -3.40 1.15
N PRO A 56 40.08 -2.74 2.27
CA PRO A 56 41.46 -2.38 2.60
C PRO A 56 42.40 -3.59 2.70
N GLN A 57 41.83 -4.75 3.07
CA GLN A 57 42.56 -6.03 3.14
C GLN A 57 41.89 -7.07 2.26
N SER A 58 42.73 -7.88 1.58
CA SER A 58 42.25 -8.97 0.75
C SER A 58 41.61 -10.07 1.59
N HIS A 59 40.48 -10.59 1.14
CA HIS A 59 39.78 -11.72 1.72
C HIS A 59 40.05 -13.03 0.95
N GLN A 60 41.11 -13.13 0.13
CA GLN A 60 41.49 -14.31 -0.64
C GLN A 60 41.60 -15.56 0.24
N HIS A 61 42.15 -15.42 1.45
CA HIS A 61 42.31 -16.53 2.41
C HIS A 61 40.95 -17.18 2.79
N ILE A 62 39.84 -16.47 2.74
CA ILE A 62 38.48 -17.02 2.97
C ILE A 62 38.08 -17.90 1.78
N ILE A 63 38.31 -17.39 0.56
CA ILE A 63 38.01 -18.11 -0.67
C ILE A 63 38.84 -19.42 -0.72
N ASP A 64 40.14 -19.30 -0.51
CA ASP A 64 41.07 -20.46 -0.51
C ASP A 64 40.66 -21.53 0.51
N ARG A 65 40.35 -21.13 1.73
CA ARG A 65 39.87 -22.04 2.79
C ARG A 65 38.58 -22.76 2.43
N LEU A 66 37.64 -22.10 1.74
CA LEU A 66 36.34 -22.68 1.40
C LEU A 66 36.38 -23.50 0.10
N THR A 67 37.45 -23.40 -0.66
CA THR A 67 37.69 -24.13 -1.93
C THR A 67 38.89 -25.08 -1.86
N ASP A 68 39.40 -25.36 -0.66
CA ASP A 68 40.60 -26.20 -0.43
C ASP A 68 41.81 -25.75 -1.28
N GLY A 69 41.94 -24.43 -1.47
CA GLY A 69 43.01 -23.80 -2.27
C GLY A 69 42.83 -23.97 -3.78
N THR A 70 41.68 -24.40 -4.25
CA THR A 70 41.38 -24.62 -5.67
C THR A 70 40.11 -23.91 -6.14
N PRO A 71 40.04 -22.56 -6.07
CA PRO A 71 38.85 -21.83 -6.48
C PRO A 71 38.46 -22.03 -7.97
N GLU A 72 39.44 -22.28 -8.82
CA GLU A 72 39.23 -22.56 -10.24
C GLU A 72 38.44 -23.85 -10.49
N ALA A 73 38.58 -24.85 -9.62
CA ALA A 73 37.81 -26.10 -9.71
C ALA A 73 36.31 -25.87 -9.50
N PHE A 74 35.93 -24.73 -8.92
CA PHE A 74 34.54 -24.31 -8.72
C PHE A 74 34.15 -23.18 -9.66
N ASN A 75 34.97 -22.79 -10.62
CA ASN A 75 34.79 -21.62 -11.48
C ASN A 75 34.56 -20.30 -10.67
N ILE A 76 35.35 -20.13 -9.60
CA ILE A 76 35.34 -18.93 -8.76
C ILE A 76 36.59 -18.11 -9.08
N ARG A 77 36.37 -16.83 -9.38
CA ARG A 77 37.44 -15.84 -9.57
C ARG A 77 37.25 -14.70 -8.58
N TYR A 78 38.23 -14.57 -7.68
CA TYR A 78 38.29 -13.49 -6.70
C TYR A 78 39.37 -12.48 -7.14
N ILE A 79 38.99 -11.23 -7.21
CA ILE A 79 39.85 -10.12 -7.61
C ILE A 79 39.87 -9.09 -6.49
N HIS A 80 41.05 -8.78 -5.93
CA HIS A 80 41.22 -7.72 -4.95
C HIS A 80 41.72 -6.44 -5.62
N HIS A 81 41.06 -5.32 -5.38
CA HIS A 81 41.46 -3.97 -5.81
C HIS A 81 41.90 -3.18 -4.58
N GLN A 82 43.13 -2.58 -4.65
CA GLN A 82 43.71 -1.90 -3.49
C GLN A 82 43.00 -0.61 -3.08
N GLU A 83 42.38 0.06 -4.01
CA GLU A 83 41.69 1.34 -3.78
C GLU A 83 40.18 1.14 -3.78
N ARG A 84 39.51 1.92 -2.94
CA ARG A 84 38.04 1.98 -2.90
C ARG A 84 37.49 2.53 -4.22
N LEU A 85 36.61 1.79 -4.86
CA LEU A 85 35.97 2.17 -6.13
C LEU A 85 34.53 2.66 -5.94
N PRO A 86 34.07 3.63 -6.75
CA PRO A 86 32.66 3.89 -6.87
C PRO A 86 31.90 2.63 -7.35
N LEU A 87 30.67 2.43 -6.88
CA LEU A 87 29.91 1.20 -7.16
C LEU A 87 29.67 0.99 -8.66
N GLY A 88 29.36 2.04 -9.40
CA GLY A 88 29.15 1.95 -10.85
C GLY A 88 30.40 1.48 -11.59
N LYS A 89 31.60 2.02 -11.22
CA LYS A 89 32.88 1.59 -11.78
C LYS A 89 33.17 0.13 -11.47
N LYS A 90 32.92 -0.29 -10.22
CA LYS A 90 33.08 -1.67 -9.78
C LYS A 90 32.21 -2.63 -10.60
N ARG A 91 30.92 -2.29 -10.84
CA ARG A 91 30.02 -3.09 -11.67
C ARG A 91 30.45 -3.14 -13.13
N ASN A 92 31.01 -2.04 -13.69
CA ASN A 92 31.59 -2.03 -15.04
C ASN A 92 32.78 -2.95 -15.15
N MET A 93 33.72 -2.92 -14.19
CA MET A 93 34.86 -3.83 -14.16
C MET A 93 34.41 -5.31 -14.04
N LEU A 94 33.39 -5.61 -13.24
CA LEU A 94 32.80 -6.96 -13.18
C LEU A 94 32.21 -7.39 -14.53
N ASN A 95 31.57 -6.48 -15.28
CA ASN A 95 31.07 -6.75 -16.63
C ASN A 95 32.18 -7.06 -17.64
N GLU A 96 33.32 -6.37 -17.51
CA GLU A 96 34.52 -6.59 -18.36
C GLU A 96 35.19 -7.94 -18.03
N LEU A 97 35.22 -8.30 -16.75
CA LEU A 97 35.79 -9.56 -16.27
C LEU A 97 34.90 -10.79 -16.59
N ALA A 98 33.58 -10.61 -16.62
CA ALA A 98 32.64 -11.69 -16.90
C ALA A 98 32.83 -12.25 -18.31
N VAL A 99 32.80 -13.59 -18.49
CA VAL A 99 32.96 -14.25 -19.80
C VAL A 99 31.65 -14.87 -20.30
N GLY A 100 30.60 -14.95 -19.47
CA GLY A 100 29.31 -15.57 -19.79
C GLY A 100 28.54 -14.87 -20.89
N GLU A 101 27.69 -15.62 -21.59
CA GLU A 101 26.67 -15.10 -22.50
C GLU A 101 25.64 -14.27 -21.77
N TYR A 102 25.29 -14.69 -20.53
CA TYR A 102 24.46 -13.97 -19.61
C TYR A 102 25.26 -13.55 -18.38
N ILE A 103 24.98 -12.37 -17.88
CA ILE A 103 25.58 -11.85 -16.63
C ILE A 103 24.45 -11.65 -15.63
N LEU A 104 24.60 -12.27 -14.44
CA LEU A 104 23.60 -12.29 -13.39
C LEU A 104 24.19 -11.69 -12.12
N CYS A 105 23.51 -10.69 -11.56
CA CYS A 105 23.93 -10.03 -10.33
C CYS A 105 23.50 -10.84 -9.10
N MET A 106 24.47 -11.05 -8.19
CA MET A 106 24.23 -11.47 -6.80
C MET A 106 25.05 -10.58 -5.89
N ASP A 107 24.41 -9.83 -5.00
CA ASP A 107 25.10 -9.07 -3.96
C ASP A 107 25.51 -10.02 -2.83
N ASP A 108 26.52 -9.67 -2.04
CA ASP A 108 27.16 -10.59 -1.10
C ASP A 108 26.35 -10.88 0.18
N ASP A 109 25.39 -10.01 0.52
CA ASP A 109 24.63 -10.01 1.78
C ASP A 109 23.16 -10.43 1.66
N ASP A 110 22.67 -10.75 0.46
CA ASP A 110 21.29 -11.15 0.22
C ASP A 110 21.11 -12.68 0.09
N TYR A 111 19.88 -13.16 0.20
CA TYR A 111 19.55 -14.57 -0.05
C TYR A 111 19.01 -14.76 -1.47
N TYR A 112 19.48 -15.81 -2.11
CA TYR A 112 19.10 -16.19 -3.47
C TYR A 112 18.56 -17.62 -3.51
N PRO A 113 17.38 -17.85 -4.12
CA PRO A 113 16.83 -19.19 -4.32
C PRO A 113 17.78 -20.08 -5.12
N ALA A 114 17.77 -21.38 -4.84
CA ALA A 114 18.65 -22.34 -5.50
C ALA A 114 18.41 -22.44 -7.02
N ASP A 115 17.23 -22.09 -7.50
CA ASP A 115 16.85 -22.08 -8.91
C ASP A 115 16.93 -20.69 -9.57
N LYS A 116 17.54 -19.70 -8.93
CA LYS A 116 17.62 -18.34 -9.47
C LYS A 116 18.22 -18.31 -10.88
N ILE A 117 19.37 -19.01 -11.08
CA ILE A 117 20.04 -18.99 -12.38
C ILE A 117 19.18 -19.71 -13.43
N SER A 118 18.76 -20.94 -13.16
CA SER A 118 18.03 -21.76 -14.12
C SER A 118 16.69 -21.12 -14.51
N TYR A 119 15.95 -20.63 -13.52
CA TYR A 119 14.67 -19.92 -13.72
C TYR A 119 14.85 -18.68 -14.57
N THR A 120 15.78 -17.79 -14.18
CA THR A 120 16.00 -16.52 -14.89
C THR A 120 16.41 -16.73 -16.34
N ILE A 121 17.38 -17.63 -16.59
CA ILE A 121 17.85 -17.93 -17.95
C ILE A 121 16.73 -18.53 -18.81
N ALA A 122 15.96 -19.48 -18.28
CA ALA A 122 14.86 -20.09 -19.01
C ALA A 122 13.79 -19.06 -19.45
N ILE A 123 13.43 -18.15 -18.53
CA ILE A 123 12.43 -17.11 -18.84
C ILE A 123 12.99 -16.06 -19.82
N MET A 124 14.25 -15.63 -19.64
CA MET A 124 14.88 -14.69 -20.58
C MET A 124 14.98 -15.26 -21.99
N GLN A 125 15.38 -16.52 -22.14
CA GLN A 125 15.44 -17.20 -23.43
C GLN A 125 14.05 -17.34 -24.07
N LYS A 126 13.05 -17.75 -23.29
CA LYS A 126 11.65 -17.87 -23.74
C LYS A 126 11.13 -16.55 -24.32
N HIS A 127 11.42 -15.43 -23.66
CA HIS A 127 10.95 -14.09 -24.06
C HIS A 127 11.95 -13.32 -24.94
N ARG A 128 13.13 -13.89 -25.25
CA ARG A 128 14.23 -13.25 -25.98
C ARG A 128 14.62 -11.89 -25.38
N ALA A 129 14.58 -11.80 -24.05
CA ALA A 129 14.84 -10.56 -23.34
C ALA A 129 16.35 -10.30 -23.24
N LEU A 130 16.75 -9.05 -23.42
CA LEU A 130 18.14 -8.62 -23.25
C LEU A 130 18.47 -8.26 -21.80
N ILE A 131 17.48 -7.88 -20.98
CA ILE A 131 17.61 -7.58 -19.56
C ILE A 131 16.35 -7.99 -18.82
N SER A 132 16.51 -8.49 -17.61
CA SER A 132 15.44 -8.83 -16.68
C SER A 132 15.79 -8.41 -15.25
N GLY A 133 14.79 -8.32 -14.42
CA GLY A 133 14.90 -8.04 -12.99
C GLY A 133 13.53 -7.93 -12.33
N SER A 134 13.50 -7.46 -11.11
CA SER A 134 12.26 -7.27 -10.35
C SER A 134 12.14 -5.83 -9.87
N ASP A 135 10.96 -5.25 -10.05
CA ASP A 135 10.62 -3.90 -9.54
C ASP A 135 10.07 -3.94 -8.11
N GLN A 136 9.75 -5.13 -7.62
CA GLN A 136 9.16 -5.37 -6.32
C GLN A 136 9.79 -6.60 -5.70
N ILE A 137 10.35 -6.49 -4.48
CA ILE A 137 11.10 -7.56 -3.84
C ILE A 137 10.67 -7.79 -2.39
N PRO A 138 10.73 -9.03 -1.89
CA PRO A 138 10.64 -9.29 -0.46
C PRO A 138 11.93 -8.84 0.25
N ILE A 139 11.77 -8.18 1.41
CA ILE A 139 12.86 -7.70 2.26
C ILE A 139 12.64 -8.23 3.66
N TRP A 140 13.61 -8.96 4.20
CA TRP A 140 13.62 -9.33 5.60
C TRP A 140 14.41 -8.29 6.42
N TYR A 141 13.74 -7.70 7.39
CA TYR A 141 14.31 -6.71 8.29
C TYR A 141 14.82 -7.39 9.56
N SER A 142 16.15 -7.51 9.69
CA SER A 142 16.77 -8.24 10.80
C SER A 142 16.41 -7.66 12.17
N HIS A 143 16.31 -6.35 12.32
CA HIS A 143 16.06 -5.68 13.60
C HIS A 143 14.65 -5.92 14.15
N ILE A 144 13.69 -6.27 13.30
CA ILE A 144 12.29 -6.56 13.70
C ILE A 144 11.89 -8.01 13.39
N ASN A 145 12.75 -8.80 12.77
CA ASN A 145 12.53 -10.19 12.34
C ASN A 145 11.22 -10.36 11.55
N ARG A 146 11.00 -9.53 10.56
CA ARG A 146 9.79 -9.52 9.71
C ARG A 146 10.14 -9.37 8.24
N ILE A 147 9.32 -9.98 7.39
CA ILE A 147 9.41 -9.84 5.94
C ILE A 147 8.33 -8.89 5.45
N PHE A 148 8.72 -7.97 4.60
CA PHE A 148 7.82 -7.06 3.90
C PHE A 148 8.06 -7.13 2.41
N GLN A 149 6.99 -7.07 1.63
CA GLN A 149 7.05 -6.90 0.19
C GLN A 149 7.17 -5.40 -0.12
N SER A 150 8.25 -4.99 -0.79
CA SER A 150 8.39 -3.59 -1.21
C SER A 150 7.22 -3.19 -2.13
N ARG A 151 6.90 -1.90 -2.18
CA ARG A 151 6.02 -1.40 -3.24
C ARG A 151 6.67 -1.60 -4.61
N SER A 152 5.86 -1.66 -5.66
CA SER A 152 6.38 -1.58 -7.03
C SER A 152 7.04 -0.21 -7.27
N PHE A 153 8.24 -0.23 -7.86
CA PHE A 153 8.94 0.98 -8.29
C PHE A 153 8.55 1.38 -9.72
N GLY A 154 7.70 0.57 -10.39
CA GLY A 154 7.18 0.80 -11.73
C GLY A 154 7.77 -0.15 -12.79
N SER A 155 7.02 -0.42 -13.86
CA SER A 155 7.34 -1.42 -14.88
C SER A 155 8.68 -1.24 -15.60
N HIS A 156 9.26 -0.04 -15.59
CA HIS A 156 10.57 0.26 -16.15
C HIS A 156 11.71 0.20 -15.14
N ASN A 157 11.38 0.01 -13.86
CA ASN A 157 12.36 -0.11 -12.78
C ASN A 157 12.64 -1.58 -12.49
N ILE A 158 13.88 -1.87 -12.20
CA ILE A 158 14.37 -3.15 -11.69
C ILE A 158 15.53 -2.87 -10.72
N LEU A 159 15.72 -3.73 -9.74
CA LEU A 159 16.73 -3.55 -8.69
C LEU A 159 17.97 -4.43 -8.99
N ASN A 160 19.17 -3.88 -8.79
CA ASN A 160 20.43 -4.47 -9.22
C ASN A 160 20.66 -5.91 -8.73
N GLY A 161 20.40 -6.22 -7.45
CA GLY A 161 20.50 -7.59 -6.91
C GLY A 161 19.62 -8.63 -7.63
N THR A 162 18.67 -8.16 -8.47
CA THR A 162 17.79 -9.02 -9.27
C THR A 162 18.18 -9.10 -10.75
N PHE A 163 19.14 -8.29 -11.22
CA PHE A 163 19.51 -8.18 -12.65
C PHE A 163 20.04 -9.48 -13.22
N CYS A 164 19.58 -9.76 -14.42
CA CYS A 164 20.25 -10.63 -15.37
C CYS A 164 20.15 -10.00 -16.77
N TYR A 165 21.24 -9.96 -17.50
CA TYR A 165 21.28 -9.40 -18.85
C TYR A 165 22.18 -10.24 -19.76
N HIS A 166 21.75 -10.29 -21.02
CA HIS A 166 22.56 -10.88 -22.09
C HIS A 166 23.71 -9.93 -22.43
N ARG A 167 24.90 -10.47 -22.71
CA ARG A 167 26.13 -9.69 -23.03
C ARG A 167 25.91 -8.62 -24.11
N ASN A 168 25.03 -8.86 -25.08
CA ASN A 168 24.71 -7.86 -26.11
C ASN A 168 24.08 -6.57 -25.54
N TYR A 169 23.52 -6.61 -24.34
CA TYR A 169 22.99 -5.42 -23.66
C TYR A 169 24.09 -4.41 -23.38
N LEU A 170 25.28 -4.88 -23.00
CA LEU A 170 26.45 -4.05 -22.67
C LEU A 170 27.02 -3.27 -23.85
N LYS A 171 26.64 -3.61 -25.11
CA LYS A 171 27.06 -2.83 -26.29
C LYS A 171 26.49 -1.40 -26.31
N LYS A 172 25.40 -1.15 -25.58
CA LYS A 172 24.69 0.13 -25.54
C LYS A 172 24.47 0.69 -24.14
N HIS A 173 24.77 -0.08 -23.10
CA HIS A 173 24.46 0.24 -21.70
C HIS A 173 25.67 0.04 -20.82
N ARG A 174 25.96 1.02 -19.99
CA ARG A 174 27.07 1.03 -19.02
C ARG A 174 26.60 1.73 -17.74
N TYR A 175 27.11 1.34 -16.61
CA TYR A 175 26.96 2.12 -15.37
C TYR A 175 27.77 3.42 -15.46
N ASP A 176 27.30 4.45 -14.74
CA ASP A 176 28.08 5.66 -14.52
C ASP A 176 29.23 5.34 -13.56
N ASP A 177 30.46 5.56 -14.00
CA ASP A 177 31.67 5.22 -13.25
C ASP A 177 31.79 5.98 -11.91
N ASP A 178 31.19 7.16 -11.78
CA ASP A 178 31.24 7.99 -10.58
C ASP A 178 30.07 7.74 -9.61
N CYS A 179 29.14 6.85 -9.97
CA CYS A 179 27.94 6.57 -9.19
C CYS A 179 28.23 5.65 -8.01
N ASN A 180 27.82 6.10 -6.80
CA ASN A 180 27.92 5.31 -5.56
C ASN A 180 26.59 4.76 -5.07
N LEU A 181 25.44 5.25 -5.59
CA LEU A 181 24.11 4.83 -5.19
C LEU A 181 23.09 5.08 -6.31
N GLY A 182 22.18 4.12 -6.54
CA GLY A 182 21.15 4.27 -7.57
C GLY A 182 21.70 4.11 -8.99
N GLU A 183 22.70 3.27 -9.15
CA GLU A 183 23.42 2.97 -10.39
C GLU A 183 22.51 2.35 -11.47
N GLU A 184 21.35 1.77 -11.08
CA GLU A 184 20.33 1.27 -12.01
C GLU A 184 19.88 2.32 -13.00
N LYS A 185 19.83 3.59 -12.57
CA LYS A 185 19.36 4.71 -13.40
C LYS A 185 20.20 4.88 -14.65
N SER A 186 21.52 4.88 -14.55
CA SER A 186 22.43 5.00 -15.68
C SER A 186 22.41 3.75 -16.56
N PHE A 187 22.40 2.56 -15.95
CA PHE A 187 22.44 1.28 -16.66
C PHE A 187 21.15 1.00 -17.46
N THR A 188 20.03 1.53 -17.02
CA THR A 188 18.72 1.42 -17.71
C THR A 188 18.38 2.67 -18.55
N ASN A 189 19.35 3.53 -18.80
CA ASN A 189 19.18 4.77 -19.54
C ASN A 189 18.03 5.64 -19.01
N ASN A 190 18.15 6.06 -17.74
CA ASN A 190 17.12 6.80 -16.99
C ASN A 190 15.76 6.08 -16.94
N PHE A 191 15.77 4.76 -16.73
CA PHE A 191 14.56 3.90 -16.69
C PHE A 191 13.73 3.97 -17.99
N SER A 192 14.35 4.21 -19.13
CA SER A 192 13.69 4.19 -20.44
C SER A 192 13.64 2.80 -21.08
N VAL A 193 14.45 1.86 -20.58
CA VAL A 193 14.44 0.46 -21.03
C VAL A 193 13.16 -0.22 -20.52
N ASN A 194 12.61 -1.14 -21.30
CA ASN A 194 11.51 -2.01 -20.86
C ASN A 194 12.07 -3.40 -20.51
N PRO A 195 12.45 -3.63 -19.24
CA PRO A 195 13.02 -4.90 -18.80
C PRO A 195 11.95 -5.98 -18.69
N LEU A 196 12.34 -7.23 -18.84
CA LEU A 196 11.49 -8.37 -18.50
C LEU A 196 11.32 -8.42 -16.97
N GLN A 197 10.12 -8.14 -16.48
CA GLN A 197 9.80 -8.21 -15.05
C GLN A 197 9.69 -9.65 -14.60
N LEU A 198 10.39 -9.99 -13.52
CA LEU A 198 10.38 -11.28 -12.84
C LEU A 198 9.74 -11.15 -11.44
N PRO A 199 9.04 -12.18 -10.95
CA PRO A 199 8.55 -12.20 -9.57
C PRO A 199 9.72 -12.07 -8.58
N GLY A 200 9.61 -11.12 -7.62
CA GLY A 200 10.70 -10.81 -6.68
C GLY A 200 11.13 -12.00 -5.83
N GLU A 201 10.16 -12.80 -5.38
CA GLU A 201 10.39 -14.02 -4.59
C GLU A 201 11.17 -15.13 -5.34
N ARG A 202 11.23 -15.05 -6.67
CA ARG A 202 12.01 -15.97 -7.51
C ARG A 202 13.43 -15.46 -7.77
N THR A 203 13.71 -14.21 -7.43
CA THR A 203 14.99 -13.56 -7.74
C THR A 203 15.84 -13.28 -6.52
N ILE A 204 15.23 -12.90 -5.38
CA ILE A 204 15.94 -12.46 -4.18
C ILE A 204 15.03 -12.49 -2.95
N LEU A 205 15.59 -12.74 -1.77
CA LEU A 205 15.12 -12.17 -0.51
C LEU A 205 16.18 -11.19 -0.05
N CYS A 206 15.87 -9.91 -0.13
CA CYS A 206 16.79 -8.87 0.30
C CYS A 206 16.91 -8.87 1.83
N ILE A 207 18.13 -8.76 2.35
CA ILE A 207 18.40 -8.79 3.80
C ILE A 207 18.73 -7.37 4.27
N SER A 208 17.89 -6.82 5.15
CA SER A 208 18.16 -5.54 5.80
C SER A 208 18.86 -5.75 7.13
N HIS A 209 20.10 -5.26 7.24
CA HIS A 209 20.95 -5.37 8.43
C HIS A 209 21.81 -4.12 8.64
N SER A 210 22.47 -4.01 9.80
CA SER A 210 23.23 -2.81 10.20
C SER A 210 24.40 -2.42 9.28
N HIS A 211 24.93 -3.37 8.49
CA HIS A 211 26.06 -3.16 7.58
C HIS A 211 25.63 -2.89 6.11
N ASN A 212 24.34 -2.71 5.84
CA ASN A 212 23.90 -2.32 4.49
C ASN A 212 24.42 -0.91 4.13
N THR A 213 24.83 -0.71 2.89
CA THR A 213 25.24 0.59 2.37
C THR A 213 24.07 1.57 2.32
N PHE A 214 22.86 1.06 2.03
CA PHE A 214 21.62 1.85 2.00
C PHE A 214 20.72 1.43 3.16
N ASP A 215 20.25 2.41 3.94
CA ASP A 215 19.28 2.16 5.00
C ASP A 215 17.89 1.88 4.40
N LYS A 216 17.38 0.66 4.60
CA LYS A 216 16.12 0.19 4.03
C LYS A 216 14.89 0.53 4.89
N ASP A 217 15.07 1.10 6.09
CA ASP A 217 13.97 1.41 7.01
C ASP A 217 12.98 2.40 6.41
N PHE A 218 13.45 3.33 5.57
CA PHE A 218 12.58 4.26 4.84
C PHE A 218 11.67 3.61 3.78
N ILE A 219 11.99 2.41 3.33
CA ILE A 219 11.16 1.65 2.39
C ILE A 219 10.05 0.93 3.15
N LEU A 220 10.29 0.57 4.40
CA LEU A 220 9.41 -0.26 5.22
C LEU A 220 7.99 0.31 5.30
N GLY A 221 7.84 1.62 5.54
CA GLY A 221 6.53 2.27 5.66
C GLY A 221 5.68 2.28 4.38
N ALA A 222 6.30 2.06 3.21
CA ALA A 222 5.59 1.93 1.93
C ALA A 222 5.44 0.46 1.49
N SER A 223 5.85 -0.50 2.34
CA SER A 223 5.87 -1.93 2.07
C SER A 223 4.67 -2.63 2.71
N THR A 224 4.31 -3.79 2.19
CA THR A 224 3.21 -4.62 2.71
C THR A 224 3.78 -5.78 3.54
N PRO A 225 3.31 -6.03 4.77
CA PRO A 225 3.71 -7.18 5.55
C PRO A 225 3.46 -8.49 4.78
N VAL A 226 4.43 -9.40 4.81
CA VAL A 226 4.29 -10.76 4.27
C VAL A 226 4.02 -11.71 5.43
N ASN A 227 2.95 -12.49 5.34
CA ASN A 227 2.62 -13.49 6.36
C ASN A 227 3.47 -14.76 6.19
N ALA A 228 4.79 -14.60 6.30
CA ALA A 228 5.75 -15.69 6.27
C ALA A 228 6.92 -15.33 7.20
N ALA A 229 7.43 -16.32 7.92
CA ALA A 229 8.67 -16.18 8.69
C ALA A 229 9.89 -16.39 7.78
N LEU A 230 11.07 -15.94 8.23
CA LEU A 230 12.33 -16.22 7.54
C LEU A 230 12.51 -17.73 7.30
N THR A 231 12.09 -18.57 8.26
CA THR A 231 12.14 -20.03 8.21
C THR A 231 11.33 -20.66 7.10
N ASP A 232 10.30 -19.99 6.62
CA ASP A 232 9.42 -20.50 5.55
C ASP A 232 10.08 -20.29 4.17
N ILE A 233 10.89 -19.25 4.03
CA ILE A 233 11.59 -18.90 2.78
C ILE A 233 12.99 -19.51 2.76
N VAL A 234 13.79 -19.28 3.80
CA VAL A 234 15.16 -19.81 3.92
C VAL A 234 15.12 -21.17 4.61
N ARG A 235 14.92 -22.21 3.82
CA ARG A 235 14.77 -23.58 4.36
C ARG A 235 16.11 -24.21 4.78
N ASP A 236 17.21 -23.78 4.17
CA ASP A 236 18.53 -24.25 4.51
C ASP A 236 18.92 -23.82 5.94
N PRO A 237 19.26 -24.77 6.85
CA PRO A 237 19.52 -24.44 8.24
C PRO A 237 20.79 -23.57 8.45
N LEU A 238 21.81 -23.73 7.61
CA LEU A 238 23.06 -22.96 7.70
C LEU A 238 22.79 -21.48 7.37
N LEU A 239 22.16 -21.22 6.23
CA LEU A 239 21.82 -19.85 5.81
C LEU A 239 20.82 -19.22 6.77
N ARG A 240 19.79 -19.97 7.17
CA ARG A 240 18.78 -19.49 8.12
C ARG A 240 19.41 -19.07 9.45
N ASN A 241 20.26 -19.89 10.04
CA ASN A 241 20.92 -19.57 11.30
C ASN A 241 21.85 -18.37 11.17
N ALA A 242 22.54 -18.24 10.02
CA ALA A 242 23.38 -17.10 9.74
C ALA A 242 22.57 -15.79 9.71
N TYR A 243 21.44 -15.75 9.00
CA TYR A 243 20.60 -14.56 8.98
C TYR A 243 19.93 -14.29 10.33
N LEU A 244 19.43 -15.32 11.04
CA LEU A 244 18.86 -15.14 12.38
C LEU A 244 19.91 -14.62 13.38
N SER A 245 21.21 -14.92 13.19
CA SER A 245 22.26 -14.33 14.04
C SER A 245 22.34 -12.79 13.90
N LEU A 246 21.95 -12.23 12.75
CA LEU A 246 21.88 -10.78 12.55
C LEU A 246 20.76 -10.13 13.39
N HIS A 247 19.67 -10.87 13.64
CA HIS A 247 18.60 -10.42 14.53
C HIS A 247 19.01 -10.55 16.01
N ASN A 248 19.65 -11.66 16.36
CA ASN A 248 20.02 -11.99 17.72
C ASN A 248 21.34 -11.34 18.17
N ALA A 249 22.00 -10.57 17.30
CA ALA A 249 23.22 -9.86 17.65
C ALA A 249 22.96 -8.91 18.82
N THR A 250 23.40 -9.33 20.01
CA THR A 250 23.34 -8.51 21.22
C THR A 250 24.42 -7.44 21.14
N HIS A 251 24.02 -6.19 21.14
CA HIS A 251 24.94 -5.08 21.26
C HIS A 251 25.16 -4.75 22.74
N HIS A 252 26.42 -4.58 23.11
CA HIS A 252 26.84 -4.30 24.48
C HIS A 252 26.82 -2.80 24.83
N GLN A 253 26.26 -1.95 23.95
CA GLN A 253 26.26 -0.52 24.18
C GLN A 253 25.02 -0.13 24.98
N ALA A 254 25.24 0.40 26.21
CA ALA A 254 24.17 0.89 27.06
C ALA A 254 23.52 2.18 26.51
N ILE A 255 22.24 2.38 26.79
CA ILE A 255 21.61 3.70 26.64
C ILE A 255 22.22 4.67 27.66
N ASN A 256 22.41 5.93 27.27
CA ASN A 256 22.76 7.01 28.17
C ASN A 256 21.61 7.35 29.13
N HIS A 257 21.31 6.43 30.05
CA HIS A 257 20.24 6.55 31.02
C HIS A 257 20.47 7.69 32.03
N GLN A 258 21.69 8.28 32.11
CA GLN A 258 21.97 9.41 32.99
C GLN A 258 21.23 10.69 32.53
N ALA A 259 20.90 10.79 31.25
CA ALA A 259 20.13 11.89 30.69
C ALA A 259 18.62 11.79 31.02
N ILE A 260 18.18 10.70 31.64
CA ILE A 260 16.78 10.39 31.98
C ILE A 260 16.68 10.29 33.50
N ASP A 261 15.85 11.09 34.15
CA ASP A 261 15.70 11.03 35.58
C ASP A 261 14.97 9.76 36.02
N GLN A 262 13.86 9.42 35.36
CA GLN A 262 13.09 8.22 35.63
C GLN A 262 12.44 7.62 34.40
N VAL A 263 12.29 6.30 34.36
CA VAL A 263 11.50 5.56 33.38
C VAL A 263 10.17 5.16 34.02
N VAL A 264 9.06 5.62 33.45
CA VAL A 264 7.72 5.24 33.89
C VAL A 264 7.15 4.21 32.94
N LEU A 265 6.86 3.03 33.46
CA LEU A 265 6.32 1.91 32.71
C LEU A 265 4.81 1.76 33.04
N ILE A 266 3.95 1.98 32.05
CA ILE A 266 2.50 1.75 32.17
C ILE A 266 2.19 0.30 31.80
N ASN A 267 1.51 -0.42 32.69
CA ASN A 267 1.14 -1.82 32.46
C ASN A 267 -0.16 -2.18 33.21
N LEU A 268 -1.06 -2.90 32.53
CA LEU A 268 -2.28 -3.46 33.16
C LEU A 268 -1.93 -4.60 34.11
N ASP A 269 -2.56 -4.64 35.30
CA ASP A 269 -2.31 -5.68 36.30
C ASP A 269 -2.60 -7.08 35.79
N LYS A 270 -3.57 -7.23 34.90
CA LYS A 270 -3.91 -8.49 34.24
C LYS A 270 -2.96 -8.92 33.10
N ARG A 271 -1.91 -8.13 32.81
CA ARG A 271 -0.91 -8.43 31.76
C ARG A 271 0.51 -8.60 32.33
N PRO A 272 0.72 -9.60 33.23
CA PRO A 272 2.05 -9.91 33.78
C PRO A 272 3.02 -10.39 32.69
N ASP A 273 2.50 -11.00 31.62
CA ASP A 273 3.26 -11.41 30.44
C ASP A 273 3.97 -10.23 29.79
N ARG A 274 3.26 -9.11 29.55
CA ARG A 274 3.83 -7.89 28.98
C ARG A 274 4.80 -7.20 29.95
N LEU A 275 4.49 -7.22 31.25
CA LEU A 275 5.38 -6.67 32.27
C LEU A 275 6.75 -7.36 32.27
N GLN A 276 6.75 -8.68 32.15
CA GLN A 276 8.01 -9.44 32.04
C GLN A 276 8.77 -9.09 30.76
N GLN A 277 8.08 -9.06 29.61
CA GLN A 277 8.68 -8.73 28.33
C GLN A 277 9.35 -7.36 28.31
N ILE A 278 8.68 -6.32 28.82
CA ILE A 278 9.25 -4.96 28.82
C ILE A 278 10.41 -4.84 29.85
N ARG A 279 10.38 -5.56 30.96
CA ARG A 279 11.51 -5.61 31.91
C ARG A 279 12.74 -6.24 31.30
N GLU A 280 12.58 -7.31 30.53
CA GLU A 280 13.65 -7.93 29.77
C GLU A 280 14.25 -6.98 28.72
N GLU A 281 13.40 -6.21 28.01
CA GLU A 281 13.84 -5.15 27.09
C GLU A 281 14.69 -4.08 27.79
N LEU A 282 14.26 -3.60 28.94
CA LEU A 282 14.96 -2.57 29.72
C LEU A 282 16.29 -3.08 30.31
N ALA A 283 16.33 -4.35 30.71
CA ALA A 283 17.56 -4.99 31.19
C ALA A 283 18.60 -5.11 30.06
N LEU A 284 18.19 -5.47 28.84
CA LEU A 284 19.07 -5.50 27.66
C LEU A 284 19.65 -4.12 27.31
N LEU A 285 18.98 -3.04 27.69
CA LEU A 285 19.42 -1.65 27.48
C LEU A 285 20.26 -1.12 28.66
N HIS A 286 20.55 -1.96 29.66
CA HIS A 286 21.28 -1.62 30.87
C HIS A 286 20.66 -0.47 31.68
N ILE A 287 19.34 -0.35 31.68
CA ILE A 287 18.63 0.63 32.52
C ILE A 287 18.55 0.06 33.95
N PRO A 288 19.10 0.77 34.96
CA PRO A 288 19.09 0.28 36.34
C PRO A 288 17.67 0.13 36.89
N PRO A 289 17.34 -0.94 37.64
CA PRO A 289 16.00 -1.18 38.19
C PRO A 289 15.45 -0.03 39.03
N GLU A 290 16.32 0.67 39.78
CA GLU A 290 15.95 1.83 40.59
C GLU A 290 15.46 3.04 39.77
N LYS A 291 15.81 3.09 38.50
CA LYS A 291 15.29 4.09 37.55
C LYS A 291 13.96 3.70 36.90
N ILE A 292 13.37 2.56 37.25
CA ILE A 292 12.14 2.07 36.65
C ILE A 292 11.01 2.13 37.65
N THR A 293 9.99 2.93 37.40
CA THR A 293 8.75 2.98 38.17
C THR A 293 7.61 2.36 37.36
N ARG A 294 7.04 1.25 37.84
CA ARG A 294 5.82 0.68 37.24
C ARG A 294 4.60 1.47 37.73
N LEU A 295 3.77 1.88 36.79
CA LEU A 295 2.46 2.46 37.03
C LEU A 295 1.37 1.46 36.60
N ALA A 296 0.47 1.09 37.50
CA ALA A 296 -0.70 0.29 37.15
C ALA A 296 -1.60 1.11 36.20
N ALA A 297 -1.91 0.56 35.05
CA ALA A 297 -2.74 1.25 34.06
C ALA A 297 -4.19 1.37 34.55
N SER A 298 -4.82 2.51 34.30
CA SER A 298 -6.23 2.75 34.62
C SER A 298 -7.13 1.89 33.74
N GLU A 299 -7.96 1.05 34.33
CA GLU A 299 -8.98 0.28 33.60
C GLU A 299 -10.25 1.14 33.45
N ASP A 300 -10.74 1.27 32.21
CA ASP A 300 -11.97 1.94 31.87
C ASP A 300 -12.70 1.13 30.78
N GLN A 301 -14.04 1.16 30.76
CA GLN A 301 -14.82 0.54 29.69
C GLN A 301 -14.45 1.09 28.32
N ASN A 302 -14.13 2.40 28.23
CA ASN A 302 -13.50 3.01 27.10
C ASN A 302 -11.96 2.92 27.24
N GLY A 303 -11.34 1.94 26.61
CA GLY A 303 -9.90 1.72 26.70
C GLY A 303 -9.05 2.93 26.32
N GLN A 304 -9.52 3.82 25.43
CA GLN A 304 -8.82 5.06 25.08
C GLN A 304 -8.82 6.06 26.23
N ARG A 305 -9.92 6.13 26.99
CA ARG A 305 -10.00 6.97 28.19
C ARG A 305 -9.08 6.43 29.29
N GLY A 306 -9.08 5.12 29.53
CA GLY A 306 -8.17 4.48 30.47
C GLY A 306 -6.70 4.74 30.14
N ARG A 307 -6.34 4.63 28.86
CA ARG A 307 -4.99 4.94 28.36
C ARG A 307 -4.61 6.40 28.68
N ARG A 308 -5.45 7.36 28.32
CA ARG A 308 -5.23 8.78 28.62
C ARG A 308 -5.07 9.05 30.10
N GLN A 309 -5.92 8.45 30.96
CA GLN A 309 -5.83 8.59 32.40
C GLN A 309 -4.51 8.06 32.96
N SER A 310 -4.03 6.93 32.45
CA SER A 310 -2.73 6.34 32.82
C SER A 310 -1.57 7.27 32.50
N HIS A 311 -1.57 7.89 31.33
CA HIS A 311 -0.55 8.87 30.91
C HIS A 311 -0.61 10.15 31.76
N LEU A 312 -1.81 10.62 32.14
CA LEU A 312 -1.98 11.75 33.03
C LEU A 312 -1.49 11.44 34.47
N GLN A 313 -1.72 10.21 34.94
CA GLN A 313 -1.20 9.76 36.25
C GLN A 313 0.33 9.72 36.27
N ALA A 314 0.96 9.21 35.18
CA ALA A 314 2.41 9.22 35.02
C ALA A 314 2.99 10.65 35.09
N LEU A 315 2.32 11.60 34.45
CA LEU A 315 2.71 13.01 34.48
C LEU A 315 2.58 13.61 35.86
N ARG A 316 1.48 13.33 36.59
CA ARG A 316 1.28 13.79 37.99
C ARG A 316 2.30 13.19 38.92
N LEU A 317 2.65 11.91 38.73
CA LEU A 317 3.71 11.25 39.50
C LEU A 317 5.06 11.97 39.29
N ALA A 318 5.40 12.31 38.03
CA ALA A 318 6.60 13.06 37.72
C ALA A 318 6.64 14.46 38.41
N GLN A 319 5.50 15.15 38.43
CA GLN A 319 5.36 16.43 39.17
C GLN A 319 5.58 16.26 40.67
N GLN A 320 4.99 15.23 41.29
CA GLN A 320 5.11 14.95 42.72
C GLN A 320 6.56 14.66 43.12
N HIS A 321 7.31 13.91 42.30
CA HIS A 321 8.69 13.58 42.58
C HIS A 321 9.71 14.64 42.11
N GLY A 322 9.26 15.68 41.40
CA GLY A 322 10.12 16.75 40.94
C GLY A 322 11.13 16.36 39.87
N TRP A 323 10.85 15.26 39.08
CA TRP A 323 11.74 14.84 38.02
C TRP A 323 11.85 15.94 36.95
N GLN A 324 13.08 16.20 36.47
CA GLN A 324 13.31 17.18 35.40
C GLN A 324 12.86 16.67 34.05
N ASN A 325 12.89 15.37 33.85
CA ASN A 325 12.29 14.67 32.73
C ASN A 325 11.96 13.23 33.13
N TYR A 326 11.09 12.58 32.35
CA TYR A 326 10.88 11.14 32.45
C TYR A 326 10.66 10.54 31.07
N LEU A 327 11.08 9.29 30.90
CA LEU A 327 10.76 8.45 29.75
C LEU A 327 9.52 7.62 30.08
N LEU A 328 8.43 7.81 29.36
CA LEU A 328 7.25 6.96 29.45
C LEU A 328 7.33 5.85 28.42
N LEU A 329 7.02 4.62 28.83
CA LEU A 329 6.90 3.43 27.99
C LEU A 329 5.56 2.75 28.24
N GLU A 330 4.85 2.37 27.18
CA GLU A 330 3.76 1.39 27.25
C GLU A 330 4.35 -0.02 27.30
N ASP A 331 3.63 -1.00 27.87
CA ASP A 331 4.13 -2.34 28.16
C ASP A 331 4.41 -3.21 26.91
N ASP A 332 4.01 -2.75 25.75
CA ASP A 332 4.31 -3.37 24.44
C ASP A 332 5.40 -2.63 23.65
N ALA A 333 6.03 -1.63 24.22
CA ALA A 333 7.11 -0.89 23.57
C ALA A 333 8.36 -1.77 23.38
N VAL A 334 8.96 -1.71 22.18
CA VAL A 334 10.22 -2.37 21.84
C VAL A 334 11.19 -1.32 21.30
N ILE A 335 12.31 -1.12 21.98
CA ILE A 335 13.37 -0.20 21.54
C ILE A 335 14.33 -0.93 20.60
N LEU A 336 14.68 -0.31 19.47
CA LEU A 336 15.64 -0.86 18.53
C LEU A 336 17.04 -0.94 19.13
N LYS A 337 17.62 -2.15 19.17
CA LYS A 337 18.85 -2.46 19.91
C LYS A 337 20.12 -2.62 19.06
N GLN A 338 20.01 -2.47 17.72
CA GLN A 338 21.21 -2.51 16.87
C GLN A 338 22.12 -1.31 17.19
N GLU A 339 23.42 -1.50 17.05
CA GLU A 339 24.44 -0.49 17.39
C GLU A 339 24.13 0.90 16.83
N LYS A 340 23.78 0.98 15.53
CA LYS A 340 23.41 2.24 14.89
C LYS A 340 22.27 2.97 15.60
N HIS A 341 21.25 2.23 16.06
CA HIS A 341 20.07 2.81 16.72
C HIS A 341 20.39 3.32 18.13
N ILE A 342 21.21 2.54 18.89
CA ILE A 342 21.66 2.96 20.22
C ILE A 342 22.58 4.18 20.11
N GLN A 343 23.47 4.25 19.15
CA GLN A 343 24.32 5.42 18.91
C GLN A 343 23.50 6.67 18.59
N VAL A 344 22.48 6.54 17.71
CA VAL A 344 21.55 7.63 17.39
C VAL A 344 20.81 8.06 18.65
N LEU A 345 20.23 7.12 19.41
CA LEU A 345 19.49 7.41 20.64
C LEU A 345 20.38 8.13 21.66
N ASN A 346 21.61 7.67 21.91
CA ASN A 346 22.55 8.28 22.83
C ASN A 346 22.96 9.69 22.39
N THR A 347 23.16 9.90 21.09
CA THR A 347 23.46 11.23 20.54
C THR A 347 22.28 12.18 20.75
N LEU A 348 21.06 11.70 20.54
CA LEU A 348 19.83 12.50 20.76
C LEU A 348 19.67 12.85 22.23
N LEU A 349 19.80 11.88 23.15
CA LEU A 349 19.71 12.11 24.60
C LEU A 349 20.74 13.14 25.08
N ALA A 350 21.99 13.05 24.59
CA ALA A 350 23.03 14.04 24.90
C ALA A 350 22.70 15.44 24.33
N SER A 351 21.95 15.52 23.25
CA SER A 351 21.56 16.79 22.63
C SER A 351 20.42 17.49 23.38
N LEU A 352 19.60 16.77 24.15
CA LEU A 352 18.47 17.34 24.89
C LEU A 352 18.88 18.44 25.88
N ALA A 353 20.09 18.37 26.41
CA ALA A 353 20.64 19.43 27.29
C ALA A 353 20.95 20.74 26.54
N LYS A 354 21.05 20.71 25.21
CA LYS A 354 21.55 21.81 24.37
C LYS A 354 20.47 22.45 23.49
N ILE A 355 19.33 21.84 23.36
CA ILE A 355 18.23 22.28 22.49
C ILE A 355 16.96 22.56 23.28
N PRO A 356 16.11 23.51 22.89
CA PRO A 356 14.80 23.68 23.47
C PRO A 356 13.86 22.55 23.01
N TRP A 357 13.28 21.80 23.94
CA TRP A 357 12.30 20.76 23.66
C TRP A 357 11.27 20.67 24.78
N GLN A 358 10.08 20.16 24.46
CA GLN A 358 8.98 19.95 25.38
C GLN A 358 8.65 18.46 25.53
N VAL A 359 8.45 17.78 24.40
CA VAL A 359 8.25 16.34 24.31
C VAL A 359 9.18 15.78 23.22
N MET A 360 9.80 14.64 23.51
CA MET A 360 10.61 13.86 22.55
C MET A 360 9.98 12.48 22.37
N ILE A 361 9.38 12.25 21.21
CA ILE A 361 8.77 10.98 20.84
C ILE A 361 9.85 10.04 20.30
N LEU A 362 10.07 8.89 20.94
CA LEU A 362 10.99 7.85 20.49
C LEU A 362 10.29 6.84 19.58
N GLY A 363 9.03 6.53 19.86
CA GLY A 363 8.20 5.60 19.11
C GLY A 363 6.80 6.14 18.88
N GLY A 364 6.46 6.41 17.63
CA GLY A 364 5.14 6.89 17.21
C GLY A 364 5.01 6.91 15.69
N GLU A 365 3.79 6.78 15.19
CA GLU A 365 3.46 6.99 13.78
C GLU A 365 3.46 8.48 13.47
N ILE A 366 4.50 8.96 12.79
CA ILE A 366 4.64 10.38 12.42
C ILE A 366 4.12 10.53 10.99
N SER A 367 2.96 11.18 10.84
CA SER A 367 2.33 11.43 9.53
C SER A 367 2.69 12.80 8.96
N GLN A 368 3.02 13.79 9.82
CA GLN A 368 3.44 15.13 9.41
C GLN A 368 4.55 15.64 10.32
N GLY A 369 5.57 16.24 9.72
CA GLY A 369 6.70 16.83 10.45
C GLY A 369 7.69 17.54 9.54
N THR A 370 8.59 18.30 10.14
CA THR A 370 9.67 19.03 9.46
C THR A 370 11.01 18.52 9.97
N MET A 371 11.86 18.01 9.07
CA MET A 371 13.22 17.55 9.41
C MET A 371 14.05 18.66 10.01
N LEU A 372 14.76 18.41 11.10
CA LEU A 372 15.71 19.34 11.70
C LEU A 372 17.05 19.23 10.97
N LYS A 373 17.44 20.28 10.25
CA LYS A 373 18.73 20.31 9.51
C LYS A 373 19.95 20.16 10.41
N SER A 374 19.87 20.68 11.65
CA SER A 374 20.97 20.67 12.62
C SER A 374 21.12 19.34 13.36
N LEU A 375 20.10 18.48 13.34
CA LEU A 375 20.06 17.18 14.03
C LEU A 375 19.40 16.13 13.13
N PRO A 376 20.18 15.50 12.24
CA PRO A 376 19.68 14.38 11.44
C PRO A 376 19.10 13.29 12.34
N GLY A 377 17.95 12.75 11.96
CA GLY A 377 17.23 11.75 12.78
C GLY A 377 16.17 12.35 13.69
N LEU A 378 15.99 13.67 13.72
CA LEU A 378 14.89 14.35 14.41
C LEU A 378 13.98 15.13 13.45
N VAL A 379 12.70 15.09 13.76
CA VAL A 379 11.67 15.91 13.13
C VAL A 379 10.95 16.75 14.18
N HIS A 380 10.53 17.93 13.80
CA HIS A 380 9.51 18.69 14.51
C HIS A 380 8.14 18.09 14.14
N ALA A 381 7.55 17.31 15.04
CA ALA A 381 6.29 16.60 14.79
C ALA A 381 5.12 17.59 14.70
N ARG A 382 4.23 17.37 13.73
CA ARG A 382 2.99 18.14 13.52
C ARG A 382 1.75 17.26 13.61
N ASP A 383 1.88 15.99 13.30
CA ASP A 383 0.89 14.94 13.55
C ASP A 383 1.62 13.64 13.92
N CYS A 384 1.23 13.07 15.05
CA CYS A 384 1.80 11.82 15.55
C CYS A 384 0.73 11.01 16.27
N ARG A 385 0.74 9.68 16.05
CA ARG A 385 -0.23 8.73 16.61
C ARG A 385 0.47 7.47 17.10
N LYS A 386 -0.27 6.57 17.74
CA LYS A 386 0.24 5.29 18.26
C LYS A 386 1.54 5.45 19.04
N VAL A 387 1.62 6.49 19.84
CA VAL A 387 2.83 6.81 20.62
C VAL A 387 2.95 5.82 21.75
N CYS A 388 4.03 5.02 21.76
CA CYS A 388 4.31 4.01 22.78
C CYS A 388 5.51 4.34 23.65
N ALA A 389 6.33 5.34 23.26
CA ALA A 389 7.54 5.74 23.98
C ALA A 389 7.83 7.23 23.74
N TYR A 390 7.97 8.00 24.83
CA TYR A 390 8.32 9.44 24.75
C TYR A 390 8.90 9.99 26.04
N LEU A 391 9.73 11.04 25.94
CA LEU A 391 10.22 11.83 27.08
C LEU A 391 9.42 13.15 27.18
N VAL A 392 9.24 13.62 28.42
CA VAL A 392 8.62 14.91 28.73
C VAL A 392 9.55 15.77 29.60
N ASN A 393 9.69 17.03 29.23
CA ASN A 393 10.45 18.01 29.98
C ASN A 393 9.60 18.62 31.12
N SER A 394 10.16 18.75 32.32
CA SER A 394 9.43 19.27 33.51
C SER A 394 8.75 20.62 33.28
N ARG A 395 9.37 21.51 32.49
CA ARG A 395 8.82 22.83 32.18
C ARG A 395 7.48 22.74 31.41
N TYR A 396 7.17 21.61 30.81
CA TYR A 396 5.97 21.38 30.03
C TYR A 396 4.87 20.63 30.78
N TYR A 397 5.16 20.09 31.99
CA TYR A 397 4.20 19.31 32.76
C TYR A 397 2.85 20.02 33.01
N PRO A 398 2.80 21.30 33.44
CA PRO A 398 1.52 21.96 33.71
C PRO A 398 0.63 22.07 32.46
N GLN A 399 1.21 22.47 31.33
CA GLN A 399 0.48 22.65 30.08
C GLN A 399 -0.06 21.30 29.55
N LEU A 400 0.79 20.26 29.60
CA LEU A 400 0.40 18.92 29.16
C LEU A 400 -0.70 18.34 30.07
N ALA A 401 -0.58 18.51 31.41
CA ALA A 401 -1.58 18.07 32.38
C ALA A 401 -2.94 18.76 32.17
N GLN A 402 -2.95 20.05 31.94
CA GLN A 402 -4.16 20.81 31.64
C GLN A 402 -4.87 20.26 30.39
N GLN A 403 -4.13 20.04 29.30
CA GLN A 403 -4.70 19.55 28.05
C GLN A 403 -5.23 18.13 28.18
N MET A 404 -4.53 17.26 28.93
CA MET A 404 -4.92 15.85 29.12
C MET A 404 -6.05 15.67 30.15
N SER A 405 -6.46 16.71 30.88
CA SER A 405 -7.55 16.66 31.85
C SER A 405 -8.95 16.69 31.21
N ASN A 406 -9.05 16.88 29.90
CA ASN A 406 -10.32 16.81 29.17
C ASN A 406 -10.78 15.34 29.00
N ASP A 407 -11.89 14.98 29.67
CA ASP A 407 -12.38 13.60 29.74
C ASP A 407 -13.07 13.10 28.45
N GLU A 408 -13.40 13.98 27.52
CA GLU A 408 -14.11 13.63 26.28
C GLU A 408 -13.19 13.17 25.14
N HIS A 409 -11.87 13.42 25.25
CA HIS A 409 -10.91 13.17 24.18
C HIS A 409 -10.00 11.97 24.47
N SER A 410 -9.57 11.29 23.39
CA SER A 410 -8.45 10.34 23.43
C SER A 410 -7.13 11.06 23.71
N LEU A 411 -6.07 10.29 24.01
CA LEU A 411 -4.74 10.84 24.25
C LEU A 411 -4.23 11.66 23.07
N GLU A 412 -4.36 11.12 21.87
CA GLU A 412 -3.90 11.75 20.62
C GLU A 412 -4.72 13.02 20.29
N GLU A 413 -6.02 13.02 20.53
CA GLU A 413 -6.86 14.22 20.36
C GLU A 413 -6.47 15.35 21.30
N CYS A 414 -6.12 15.01 22.55
CA CYS A 414 -5.58 15.99 23.50
C CYS A 414 -4.25 16.61 23.02
N TRP A 415 -3.44 15.85 22.32
CA TRP A 415 -2.11 16.29 21.89
C TRP A 415 -2.09 17.10 20.59
N GLN A 416 -3.08 16.92 19.73
CA GLN A 416 -3.11 17.58 18.40
C GLN A 416 -2.94 19.11 18.47
N PRO A 417 -3.63 19.87 19.33
CA PRO A 417 -3.43 21.31 19.45
C PRO A 417 -2.01 21.68 19.86
N LEU A 418 -1.39 20.86 20.75
CA LEU A 418 -0.04 21.08 21.25
C LEU A 418 1.03 20.77 20.20
N LEU A 419 0.84 19.73 19.40
CA LEU A 419 1.74 19.38 18.26
C LEU A 419 1.83 20.51 17.24
N HIS A 420 0.74 21.24 17.03
CA HIS A 420 0.71 22.38 16.10
C HIS A 420 1.34 23.64 16.68
N ALA A 421 1.14 23.92 17.96
CA ALA A 421 1.56 25.14 18.64
C ALA A 421 2.99 25.08 19.14
N ASP A 422 3.44 23.89 19.59
CA ASP A 422 4.63 23.74 20.43
C ASP A 422 5.80 22.99 19.74
N LYS A 423 6.93 22.89 20.47
CA LYS A 423 8.16 22.26 19.95
C LYS A 423 8.22 20.79 20.39
N TRP A 424 7.41 19.97 19.79
CA TRP A 424 7.46 18.52 19.95
C TRP A 424 8.43 17.93 18.94
N LEU A 425 9.39 17.17 19.44
CA LEU A 425 10.39 16.50 18.64
C LEU A 425 10.03 15.00 18.53
N ALA A 426 10.38 14.38 17.44
CA ALA A 426 10.23 12.94 17.26
C ALA A 426 11.42 12.34 16.52
N CYS A 427 11.79 11.12 16.89
CA CYS A 427 12.79 10.33 16.17
C CYS A 427 12.23 9.92 14.80
N TYR A 428 13.04 10.06 13.77
CA TYR A 428 12.66 9.67 12.43
C TYR A 428 13.85 9.09 11.64
N PRO A 429 13.78 7.80 11.27
CA PRO A 429 12.72 6.83 11.60
C PRO A 429 12.57 6.61 13.11
N SER A 430 11.44 6.06 13.54
CA SER A 430 11.19 5.75 14.95
C SER A 430 12.25 4.79 15.52
N LEU A 431 12.69 5.05 16.75
CA LEU A 431 13.63 4.18 17.48
C LEU A 431 12.93 3.17 18.39
N CYS A 432 11.60 3.24 18.45
CA CYS A 432 10.77 2.34 19.22
C CYS A 432 9.48 2.04 18.45
N TYR A 433 8.92 0.84 18.61
CA TYR A 433 7.65 0.42 18.03
C TYR A 433 6.84 -0.42 19.02
N GLN A 434 5.55 -0.62 18.74
CA GLN A 434 4.68 -1.52 19.51
C GLN A 434 4.89 -2.97 19.05
N ARG A 435 5.10 -3.87 20.03
CA ARG A 435 5.15 -5.33 19.80
C ARG A 435 3.81 -5.80 19.25
N PRO A 436 3.80 -6.56 18.15
CA PRO A 436 2.57 -7.17 17.65
C PRO A 436 1.94 -8.09 18.68
N GLY A 437 0.62 -8.05 18.80
CA GLY A 437 -0.11 -8.87 19.74
C GLY A 437 -1.54 -8.43 19.96
N PHE A 438 -2.23 -9.05 20.93
CA PHE A 438 -3.61 -8.70 21.26
C PHE A 438 -3.67 -7.33 21.96
N SER A 439 -4.41 -6.38 21.38
CA SER A 439 -4.67 -5.07 21.96
C SER A 439 -5.86 -5.12 22.92
N ASP A 440 -5.62 -4.79 24.20
CA ASP A 440 -6.69 -4.70 25.22
C ASP A 440 -7.63 -3.51 24.96
N ILE A 441 -7.19 -2.52 24.16
CA ILE A 441 -7.97 -1.35 23.76
C ILE A 441 -8.85 -1.68 22.55
N GLU A 442 -8.24 -2.22 21.47
CA GLU A 442 -8.95 -2.51 20.21
C GLU A 442 -9.66 -3.86 20.22
N LYS A 443 -9.44 -4.71 21.26
CA LYS A 443 -10.00 -6.07 21.41
C LYS A 443 -9.72 -7.01 20.25
N LYS A 444 -8.59 -6.81 19.56
CA LYS A 444 -8.12 -7.65 18.45
C LYS A 444 -6.60 -7.74 18.43
N THR A 445 -6.08 -8.70 17.68
CA THR A 445 -4.64 -8.78 17.41
C THR A 445 -4.26 -7.67 16.42
N THR A 446 -3.21 -6.93 16.74
CA THR A 446 -2.69 -5.81 15.93
C THR A 446 -1.22 -6.03 15.59
N ASP A 447 -0.83 -5.62 14.39
CA ASP A 447 0.55 -5.46 13.98
C ASP A 447 0.72 -4.06 13.36
N ASN A 448 1.33 -3.17 14.14
CA ASN A 448 1.49 -1.76 13.76
C ASN A 448 2.93 -1.43 13.31
N ILE A 449 3.83 -2.43 13.17
CA ILE A 449 5.26 -2.18 12.93
C ILE A 449 5.48 -1.24 11.73
N ALA A 450 4.81 -1.47 10.61
CA ALA A 450 4.97 -0.67 9.40
C ALA A 450 4.67 0.83 9.62
N HIS A 451 3.77 1.18 10.54
CA HIS A 451 3.38 2.57 10.83
C HIS A 451 4.51 3.40 11.46
N TYR A 452 5.41 2.75 12.20
CA TYR A 452 6.54 3.42 12.87
C TYR A 452 7.68 3.81 11.92
N PHE A 453 7.68 3.26 10.71
CA PHE A 453 8.73 3.46 9.70
C PHE A 453 8.23 4.13 8.43
N ASN A 454 7.03 4.73 8.49
CA ASN A 454 6.44 5.45 7.37
C ASN A 454 7.38 6.55 6.85
N LYS A 455 7.49 6.66 5.53
CA LYS A 455 8.19 7.79 4.92
C LYS A 455 7.38 9.06 5.15
N LEU A 456 7.97 10.04 5.86
CA LEU A 456 7.38 11.37 5.93
C LEU A 456 7.16 11.89 4.51
N PRO A 457 5.97 12.41 4.20
CA PRO A 457 5.81 13.19 3.00
C PRO A 457 6.91 14.24 3.00
N VAL A 458 7.70 14.32 1.93
CA VAL A 458 8.63 15.45 1.75
C VAL A 458 7.76 16.67 1.94
N ALA A 459 8.05 17.47 2.98
CA ALA A 459 7.39 18.74 3.16
C ALA A 459 7.72 19.55 1.91
N THR A 460 6.83 19.49 0.92
CA THR A 460 6.83 20.54 -0.09
C THR A 460 6.73 21.82 0.73
N LYS A 461 7.74 22.71 0.62
CA LYS A 461 7.62 24.08 1.14
C LYS A 461 6.18 24.50 0.84
N PRO A 462 5.42 25.06 1.81
CA PRO A 462 4.10 25.56 1.49
C PRO A 462 4.33 26.38 0.21
N SER A 463 3.75 25.89 -0.90
CA SER A 463 3.95 26.52 -2.19
C SER A 463 3.47 27.96 -2.03
N THR A 464 4.38 28.91 -2.18
CA THR A 464 4.03 30.33 -2.21
C THR A 464 3.28 30.67 -3.51
N LEU A 465 3.08 29.67 -4.39
CA LEU A 465 2.33 29.82 -5.61
C LEU A 465 0.83 30.02 -5.30
N PRO A 466 0.17 30.91 -6.04
CA PRO A 466 -1.24 31.20 -5.81
C PRO A 466 -2.10 29.93 -5.93
N ILE A 467 -3.03 29.79 -4.98
CA ILE A 467 -4.06 28.76 -5.03
C ILE A 467 -5.05 29.20 -6.11
N ALA A 468 -5.25 28.36 -7.14
CA ALA A 468 -6.25 28.65 -8.15
C ALA A 468 -7.65 28.64 -7.51
N ASP A 469 -8.45 29.65 -7.82
CA ASP A 469 -9.83 29.79 -7.33
C ASP A 469 -10.77 28.82 -8.09
N THR A 470 -10.49 27.53 -7.98
CA THR A 470 -11.27 26.45 -8.59
C THR A 470 -11.35 25.25 -7.68
N ILE A 471 -12.44 24.48 -7.83
CA ILE A 471 -12.62 23.16 -7.18
C ILE A 471 -12.20 22.10 -8.17
N GLY A 472 -11.15 21.33 -7.81
CA GLY A 472 -10.64 20.23 -8.62
C GLY A 472 -11.40 18.92 -8.36
N PHE A 473 -11.67 18.16 -9.42
CA PHE A 473 -12.30 16.84 -9.36
C PHE A 473 -11.34 15.80 -9.94
N PHE A 474 -10.78 14.95 -9.08
CA PHE A 474 -9.75 13.98 -9.46
C PHE A 474 -10.35 12.76 -10.15
N MET A 475 -9.82 12.43 -11.33
CA MET A 475 -10.25 11.31 -12.16
C MET A 475 -9.12 10.34 -12.47
N GLU A 476 -9.40 9.03 -12.34
CA GLU A 476 -8.56 7.92 -12.82
C GLU A 476 -9.29 7.01 -13.81
N THR A 477 -10.59 7.19 -13.92
CA THR A 477 -11.45 6.51 -14.90
C THR A 477 -12.58 7.45 -15.32
N SER A 478 -13.15 7.22 -16.51
CA SER A 478 -14.34 7.94 -17.02
C SER A 478 -15.56 7.82 -16.09
N PHE A 479 -15.65 6.72 -15.36
CA PHE A 479 -16.73 6.47 -14.39
C PHE A 479 -16.82 7.55 -13.28
N HIS A 480 -15.71 8.15 -12.88
CA HIS A 480 -15.70 9.20 -11.86
C HIS A 480 -16.45 10.44 -12.32
N TYR A 481 -16.47 10.74 -13.60
CA TYR A 481 -17.26 11.89 -14.12
C TYR A 481 -18.77 11.75 -13.88
N ALA A 482 -19.31 10.54 -14.00
CA ALA A 482 -20.72 10.29 -13.71
C ALA A 482 -21.10 10.60 -12.25
N LEU A 483 -20.17 10.38 -11.31
CA LEU A 483 -20.30 10.75 -9.90
C LEU A 483 -20.23 12.28 -9.72
N TYR A 484 -19.31 12.93 -10.42
CA TYR A 484 -19.02 14.34 -10.22
C TYR A 484 -19.96 15.30 -10.93
N ARG A 485 -20.51 14.91 -12.07
CA ARG A 485 -21.36 15.78 -12.91
C ARG A 485 -22.46 16.50 -12.14
N PRO A 486 -23.31 15.84 -11.34
CA PRO A 486 -24.36 16.52 -10.57
C PRO A 486 -23.82 17.51 -9.53
N ILE A 487 -22.68 17.17 -8.92
CA ILE A 487 -21.99 18.03 -7.94
C ILE A 487 -21.43 19.28 -8.64
N ILE A 488 -20.76 19.08 -9.79
CA ILE A 488 -20.20 20.16 -10.60
C ILE A 488 -21.30 21.12 -11.06
N THR A 489 -22.40 20.58 -11.59
CA THR A 489 -23.54 21.38 -12.03
C THR A 489 -24.13 22.24 -10.89
N ALA A 490 -24.25 21.65 -9.69
CA ALA A 490 -24.78 22.39 -8.54
C ALA A 490 -23.79 23.46 -8.03
N LEU A 491 -22.46 23.18 -8.08
CA LEU A 491 -21.44 24.16 -7.71
C LEU A 491 -21.35 25.32 -8.70
N GLN A 492 -21.42 25.03 -10.00
CA GLN A 492 -21.43 26.06 -11.06
C GLN A 492 -22.66 26.95 -10.95
N ALA A 493 -23.85 26.38 -10.64
CA ALA A 493 -25.06 27.15 -10.36
C ALA A 493 -24.89 28.09 -9.16
N GLN A 494 -23.96 27.82 -8.24
CA GLN A 494 -23.58 28.69 -7.12
C GLN A 494 -22.39 29.62 -7.45
N GLY A 495 -22.01 29.74 -8.72
CA GLY A 495 -20.89 30.58 -9.16
C GLY A 495 -19.49 30.02 -8.87
N GLN A 496 -19.36 28.74 -8.49
CA GLN A 496 -18.07 28.13 -8.23
C GLN A 496 -17.40 27.65 -9.52
N SER A 497 -16.11 27.97 -9.69
CA SER A 497 -15.31 27.42 -10.79
C SER A 497 -14.94 25.96 -10.50
N CYS A 498 -15.06 25.08 -11.50
CA CYS A 498 -14.74 23.66 -11.41
C CYS A 498 -13.72 23.23 -12.48
N THR A 499 -12.85 22.29 -12.13
CA THR A 499 -11.81 21.74 -13.03
C THR A 499 -11.67 20.24 -12.84
N LEU A 500 -11.61 19.46 -13.93
CA LEU A 500 -11.31 18.03 -13.88
C LEU A 500 -9.79 17.83 -13.82
N VAL A 501 -9.31 17.14 -12.80
CA VAL A 501 -7.89 16.79 -12.62
C VAL A 501 -7.68 15.35 -13.06
N ILE A 502 -7.09 15.14 -14.23
CA ILE A 502 -6.94 13.85 -14.88
C ILE A 502 -5.61 13.23 -14.44
N ASN A 503 -5.65 12.04 -13.83
CA ASN A 503 -4.44 11.26 -13.59
C ASN A 503 -3.93 10.67 -14.91
N ASP A 504 -2.97 11.33 -15.52
CA ASP A 504 -2.35 10.94 -16.80
C ASP A 504 -1.24 9.87 -16.63
N ARG A 505 -1.04 9.35 -15.41
CA ARG A 505 -0.11 8.25 -15.10
C ARG A 505 -0.80 6.90 -14.98
N VAL A 506 -2.11 6.84 -15.20
CA VAL A 506 -2.85 5.57 -15.24
C VAL A 506 -2.55 4.79 -16.51
N PHE A 507 -2.97 3.52 -16.54
CA PHE A 507 -2.86 2.67 -17.72
C PHE A 507 -3.49 3.35 -18.95
N LYS A 508 -2.77 3.35 -20.06
CA LYS A 508 -3.10 4.13 -21.27
C LYS A 508 -4.56 4.02 -21.74
N PRO A 509 -5.21 2.82 -21.80
CA PRO A 509 -6.63 2.72 -22.18
C PRO A 509 -7.58 3.53 -21.29
N PHE A 510 -7.32 3.62 -19.98
CA PHE A 510 -8.12 4.45 -19.07
C PHE A 510 -7.92 5.95 -19.32
N LEU A 511 -6.67 6.34 -19.64
CA LEU A 511 -6.39 7.72 -20.01
C LEU A 511 -7.11 8.10 -21.30
N ASP A 512 -7.02 7.25 -22.33
CA ASP A 512 -7.67 7.49 -23.61
C ASP A 512 -9.19 7.61 -23.46
N GLU A 513 -9.82 6.76 -22.65
CA GLU A 513 -11.27 6.82 -22.33
C GLU A 513 -11.64 8.10 -21.57
N MET A 514 -10.82 8.54 -20.60
CA MET A 514 -11.03 9.80 -19.90
C MET A 514 -10.92 11.00 -20.84
N LEU A 515 -9.92 11.02 -21.71
CA LEU A 515 -9.74 12.10 -22.69
C LEU A 515 -10.89 12.14 -23.71
N GLU A 516 -11.40 10.98 -24.13
CA GLU A 516 -12.60 10.90 -24.97
C GLU A 516 -13.85 11.39 -24.24
N THR A 517 -13.97 11.07 -22.96
CA THR A 517 -15.06 11.61 -22.11
C THR A 517 -15.02 13.13 -22.07
N LEU A 518 -13.83 13.72 -21.89
CA LEU A 518 -13.65 15.18 -21.87
C LEU A 518 -14.09 15.84 -23.17
N LYS A 519 -13.77 15.24 -24.33
CA LYS A 519 -14.17 15.79 -25.65
C LYS A 519 -15.69 15.82 -25.82
N ASN A 520 -16.41 14.92 -25.18
CA ASN A 520 -17.86 14.78 -25.27
C ASN A 520 -18.62 15.54 -24.17
N ILE A 521 -17.92 16.31 -23.32
CA ILE A 521 -18.57 17.17 -22.32
C ILE A 521 -18.99 18.48 -22.99
N ASP A 522 -20.30 18.70 -23.03
CA ASP A 522 -20.91 19.96 -23.49
C ASP A 522 -21.05 20.93 -22.32
N ASP A 523 -19.89 21.39 -21.81
CA ASP A 523 -19.81 22.42 -20.76
C ASP A 523 -18.56 23.27 -20.99
N PRO A 524 -18.68 24.44 -21.60
CA PRO A 524 -17.53 25.29 -21.90
C PRO A 524 -16.85 25.90 -20.68
N GLN A 525 -17.48 25.86 -19.49
CA GLN A 525 -16.90 26.36 -18.24
C GLN A 525 -16.05 25.30 -17.53
N LEU A 526 -16.27 24.01 -17.83
CA LEU A 526 -15.54 22.92 -17.21
C LEU A 526 -14.23 22.62 -17.95
N LYS A 527 -13.11 22.92 -17.31
CA LYS A 527 -11.77 22.69 -17.86
C LYS A 527 -11.22 21.35 -17.40
N GLY A 528 -10.34 20.76 -18.19
CA GLY A 528 -9.52 19.61 -17.83
C GLY A 528 -8.05 20.02 -17.63
N MET A 529 -7.39 19.45 -16.63
CA MET A 529 -5.96 19.64 -16.34
C MET A 529 -5.33 18.27 -16.07
N ARG A 530 -4.12 18.04 -16.57
CA ARG A 530 -3.38 16.82 -16.24
C ARG A 530 -2.73 16.94 -14.87
N LEU A 531 -2.76 15.85 -14.11
CA LEU A 531 -2.12 15.78 -12.78
C LEU A 531 -0.62 16.04 -12.87
N SER A 532 0.06 15.49 -13.90
CA SER A 532 1.49 15.72 -14.12
C SER A 532 1.83 17.20 -14.37
N GLU A 533 1.02 17.90 -15.15
CA GLU A 533 1.16 19.33 -15.42
C GLU A 533 0.92 20.17 -14.16
N MET A 534 -0.16 19.84 -13.42
CA MET A 534 -0.46 20.50 -12.15
C MET A 534 0.69 20.39 -11.16
N GLN A 535 1.30 19.18 -11.03
CA GLN A 535 2.42 18.95 -10.14
C GLN A 535 3.72 19.62 -10.63
N ALA A 536 4.00 19.56 -11.93
CA ALA A 536 5.20 20.18 -12.52
C ALA A 536 5.23 21.70 -12.34
N HIS A 537 4.08 22.35 -12.43
CA HIS A 537 3.94 23.80 -12.25
C HIS A 537 3.65 24.21 -10.80
N GLY A 538 3.60 23.24 -9.85
CA GLY A 538 3.28 23.52 -8.45
C GLY A 538 1.88 24.09 -8.22
N GLN A 539 0.96 23.91 -9.17
CA GLN A 539 -0.40 24.46 -9.10
C GLN A 539 -1.20 23.76 -8.00
N ARG A 540 -2.05 24.51 -7.33
CA ARG A 540 -2.95 24.04 -6.27
C ARG A 540 -4.35 24.54 -6.53
N VAL A 541 -5.34 23.79 -6.04
CA VAL A 541 -6.76 24.18 -6.08
C VAL A 541 -7.27 24.49 -4.67
N LYS A 542 -8.32 25.30 -4.54
CA LYS A 542 -8.89 25.63 -3.24
C LYS A 542 -9.51 24.41 -2.54
N CYS A 543 -10.12 23.51 -3.33
CA CYS A 543 -10.65 22.23 -2.87
C CYS A 543 -10.37 21.15 -3.91
N LEU A 544 -10.06 19.91 -3.45
CA LEU A 544 -9.94 18.74 -4.30
C LEU A 544 -10.95 17.68 -3.87
N VAL A 545 -11.83 17.30 -4.79
CA VAL A 545 -12.78 16.21 -4.62
C VAL A 545 -12.22 14.94 -5.27
N SER A 546 -12.12 13.83 -4.51
CA SER A 546 -11.61 12.57 -5.03
C SER A 546 -12.39 11.37 -4.45
N PRO A 547 -12.43 10.20 -5.13
CA PRO A 547 -13.18 9.05 -4.66
C PRO A 547 -12.43 8.30 -3.55
N TYR A 548 -11.11 8.34 -3.58
CA TYR A 548 -10.19 7.74 -2.62
C TYR A 548 -8.86 8.50 -2.61
N HIS A 549 -8.07 8.27 -1.57
CA HIS A 549 -6.74 8.87 -1.43
C HIS A 549 -5.69 8.08 -2.20
N THR A 550 -4.82 8.82 -2.88
CA THR A 550 -3.53 8.33 -3.38
C THR A 550 -2.44 9.33 -2.96
N PRO A 551 -1.19 8.89 -2.78
CA PRO A 551 -0.08 9.81 -2.41
C PRO A 551 0.11 10.97 -3.39
N ALA A 552 -0.32 10.81 -4.63
CA ALA A 552 -0.24 11.84 -5.66
C ALA A 552 -1.12 13.07 -5.38
N LEU A 553 -2.12 12.95 -4.50
CA LEU A 553 -3.04 14.04 -4.13
C LEU A 553 -2.48 14.94 -3.01
N ASN A 554 -1.42 14.51 -2.32
CA ASN A 554 -0.87 15.24 -1.19
C ASN A 554 -0.39 16.64 -1.61
N GLY A 555 -0.86 17.66 -0.89
CA GLY A 555 -0.45 19.05 -1.10
C GLY A 555 -1.10 19.76 -2.29
N LEU A 556 -1.98 19.11 -3.07
CA LEU A 556 -2.64 19.70 -4.25
C LEU A 556 -3.79 20.65 -3.91
N ALA A 557 -4.36 20.56 -2.71
CA ALA A 557 -5.47 21.39 -2.30
C ALA A 557 -5.35 21.89 -0.86
N ALA A 558 -6.06 22.98 -0.57
CA ALA A 558 -6.20 23.47 0.79
C ALA A 558 -7.26 22.67 1.58
N VAL A 559 -8.30 22.19 0.90
CA VAL A 559 -9.39 21.36 1.41
C VAL A 559 -9.50 20.10 0.55
N ASN A 560 -9.58 18.92 1.17
CA ASN A 560 -9.81 17.66 0.47
C ASN A 560 -11.17 17.09 0.88
N VAL A 561 -11.97 16.70 -0.11
CA VAL A 561 -13.32 16.15 0.08
C VAL A 561 -13.37 14.77 -0.59
N ARG A 562 -13.83 13.76 0.13
CA ARG A 562 -14.09 12.46 -0.45
C ARG A 562 -15.51 12.42 -1.02
N ALA A 563 -15.67 12.02 -2.29
CA ALA A 563 -16.94 11.60 -2.85
C ALA A 563 -16.95 10.08 -2.95
N MET A 564 -17.74 9.38 -2.13
CA MET A 564 -17.85 7.92 -2.21
C MET A 564 -18.29 7.51 -3.62
N TYR A 565 -17.75 6.38 -4.12
CA TYR A 565 -18.04 5.90 -5.48
C TYR A 565 -18.64 4.48 -5.52
N GLY A 566 -18.69 3.78 -4.40
CA GLY A 566 -19.24 2.42 -4.28
C GLY A 566 -19.40 1.98 -2.83
N LEU A 567 -20.15 0.89 -2.63
CA LEU A 567 -20.46 0.29 -1.32
C LEU A 567 -19.77 -1.07 -1.11
N ALA A 568 -19.24 -1.69 -2.15
CA ALA A 568 -18.48 -2.94 -2.04
C ALA A 568 -17.05 -2.70 -1.53
N LYS A 569 -16.37 -3.77 -1.09
CA LYS A 569 -15.00 -3.72 -0.55
C LYS A 569 -14.89 -2.82 0.67
N GLU A 570 -15.73 -3.07 1.64
CA GLU A 570 -15.98 -2.16 2.75
C GLU A 570 -14.76 -1.97 3.64
N THR A 571 -13.97 -3.02 3.88
CA THR A 571 -12.72 -2.94 4.65
C THR A 571 -11.73 -1.94 4.04
N TRP A 572 -11.62 -1.91 2.70
CA TRP A 572 -10.80 -0.93 2.01
C TRP A 572 -11.46 0.46 2.00
N ASN A 573 -12.78 0.53 1.73
CA ASN A 573 -13.51 1.79 1.66
C ASN A 573 -13.55 2.53 3.01
N HIS A 574 -13.50 1.80 4.13
CA HIS A 574 -13.56 2.35 5.48
C HIS A 574 -12.19 2.41 6.17
N ALA A 575 -11.09 2.18 5.44
CA ALA A 575 -9.74 2.18 5.98
C ALA A 575 -9.23 3.60 6.36
N ASP A 576 -8.14 3.64 7.11
CA ASP A 576 -7.55 4.85 7.70
C ASP A 576 -7.17 5.97 6.72
N TRP A 577 -6.99 5.67 5.45
CA TRP A 577 -6.72 6.70 4.44
C TRP A 577 -7.85 7.75 4.33
N ASN A 578 -9.05 7.49 4.88
CA ASN A 578 -10.14 8.46 5.00
C ASN A 578 -9.80 9.68 5.85
N ARG A 579 -8.80 9.59 6.71
CA ARG A 579 -8.28 10.72 7.52
C ARG A 579 -7.69 11.87 6.69
N PHE A 580 -7.37 11.60 5.43
CA PHE A 580 -6.91 12.61 4.47
C PHE A 580 -7.96 13.71 4.22
N TYR A 581 -9.25 13.40 4.43
CA TYR A 581 -10.34 14.25 4.00
C TYR A 581 -10.91 15.11 5.12
N GLN A 582 -11.17 16.39 4.85
CA GLN A 582 -11.89 17.31 5.73
C GLN A 582 -13.40 17.07 5.69
N ARG A 583 -13.92 16.45 4.62
CA ARG A 583 -15.33 16.01 4.52
C ARG A 583 -15.39 14.71 3.73
N ILE A 584 -16.34 13.85 4.09
CA ILE A 584 -16.65 12.60 3.39
C ILE A 584 -18.14 12.65 3.02
N LEU A 585 -18.43 12.63 1.72
CA LEU A 585 -19.78 12.62 1.17
C LEU A 585 -20.25 11.17 1.08
N CYS A 586 -21.21 10.79 1.93
CA CYS A 586 -21.73 9.44 2.07
C CYS A 586 -23.06 9.28 1.36
N TYR A 587 -23.30 8.08 0.80
CA TYR A 587 -24.57 7.78 0.13
C TYR A 587 -25.75 7.70 1.12
N SER A 588 -25.50 7.15 2.30
CA SER A 588 -26.55 6.88 3.28
C SER A 588 -26.12 7.16 4.71
N HIS A 589 -27.07 7.09 5.64
CA HIS A 589 -26.78 7.16 7.06
C HIS A 589 -25.98 5.94 7.57
N TYR A 590 -26.06 4.80 6.90
CA TYR A 590 -25.18 3.66 7.17
C TYR A 590 -23.71 4.03 6.95
N SER A 591 -23.37 4.48 5.74
CA SER A 591 -21.99 4.89 5.40
C SER A 591 -21.52 6.06 6.28
N GLN A 592 -22.42 7.00 6.61
CA GLN A 592 -22.11 8.09 7.53
C GLN A 592 -21.71 7.57 8.91
N ARG A 593 -22.47 6.64 9.50
CA ARG A 593 -22.15 6.05 10.80
C ARG A 593 -20.85 5.25 10.76
N ALA A 594 -20.67 4.43 9.73
CA ALA A 594 -19.46 3.62 9.56
C ALA A 594 -18.18 4.49 9.49
N LEU A 595 -18.27 5.67 8.90
CA LEU A 595 -17.15 6.62 8.73
C LEU A 595 -17.12 7.74 9.78
N ALA A 596 -18.05 7.74 10.75
CA ALA A 596 -18.19 8.80 11.75
C ALA A 596 -16.94 8.99 12.64
N HIS A 597 -16.19 7.91 12.87
CA HIS A 597 -14.94 7.95 13.65
C HIS A 597 -13.81 8.77 12.98
N PHE A 598 -13.97 9.13 11.69
CA PHE A 598 -13.09 10.10 11.03
C PHE A 598 -13.55 11.56 11.23
N GLY A 599 -14.68 11.79 11.90
CA GLY A 599 -15.16 13.11 12.33
C GLY A 599 -15.88 13.97 11.27
N ASN A 600 -15.89 13.55 10.00
CA ASN A 600 -16.21 14.45 8.89
C ASN A 600 -17.21 13.88 7.86
N ALA A 601 -17.91 12.79 8.20
CA ALA A 601 -18.84 12.10 7.32
C ALA A 601 -20.22 12.77 7.29
N LYS A 602 -20.77 12.99 6.11
CA LYS A 602 -22.11 13.59 5.88
C LYS A 602 -22.90 12.76 4.88
N ALA A 603 -24.11 12.36 5.22
CA ALA A 603 -25.03 11.74 4.28
C ALA A 603 -25.55 12.80 3.30
N VAL A 604 -25.32 12.59 2.03
CA VAL A 604 -25.77 13.50 0.94
C VAL A 604 -26.64 12.80 -0.09
N GLY A 605 -26.70 11.47 -0.10
CA GLY A 605 -27.29 10.65 -1.14
C GLY A 605 -26.27 10.21 -2.19
N ASN A 606 -26.73 9.58 -3.26
CA ASN A 606 -25.88 9.09 -4.34
C ASN A 606 -25.99 9.95 -5.61
N PRO A 607 -25.08 10.90 -5.84
CA PRO A 607 -25.20 11.84 -6.96
C PRO A 607 -25.25 11.17 -8.34
N ARG A 608 -24.67 9.97 -8.49
CA ARG A 608 -24.72 9.22 -9.76
C ARG A 608 -26.14 8.92 -10.23
N PHE A 609 -27.12 8.87 -9.32
CA PHE A 609 -28.50 8.56 -9.61
C PHE A 609 -29.45 9.77 -9.60
N ASP A 610 -28.94 10.99 -9.43
CA ASP A 610 -29.76 12.19 -9.52
C ASP A 610 -30.51 12.26 -10.86
N ALA A 611 -29.82 12.00 -11.97
CA ALA A 611 -30.44 11.98 -13.29
C ALA A 611 -31.51 10.87 -13.44
N TRP A 612 -31.35 9.76 -12.71
CA TRP A 612 -32.37 8.69 -12.68
C TRP A 612 -33.64 9.16 -12.00
N HIS A 613 -33.54 9.72 -10.82
CA HIS A 613 -34.69 10.20 -10.04
C HIS A 613 -35.39 11.36 -10.72
N ASN A 614 -34.63 12.24 -11.39
CA ASN A 614 -35.13 13.37 -12.16
C ASN A 614 -35.55 12.98 -13.58
N SER A 615 -35.45 11.70 -13.99
CA SER A 615 -35.79 11.21 -15.34
C SER A 615 -35.05 11.92 -16.49
N THR A 616 -33.83 12.46 -16.21
CA THR A 616 -33.04 13.25 -17.17
C THR A 616 -31.89 12.48 -17.80
N PHE A 617 -31.74 11.18 -17.52
CA PHE A 617 -30.69 10.35 -18.11
C PHE A 617 -30.99 9.99 -19.59
N ALA A 618 -29.92 9.82 -20.37
CA ALA A 618 -30.04 9.37 -21.77
C ALA A 618 -30.54 7.92 -21.82
N ARG A 619 -31.57 7.65 -22.60
CA ARG A 619 -32.20 6.34 -22.78
C ARG A 619 -31.62 5.55 -23.98
N THR A 620 -30.67 6.13 -24.70
CA THR A 620 -30.06 5.54 -25.89
C THR A 620 -29.17 4.35 -25.51
N LEU A 621 -29.45 3.18 -26.07
CA LEU A 621 -28.61 2.01 -25.99
C LEU A 621 -27.47 2.05 -27.00
N PRO A 622 -26.37 1.32 -26.80
CA PRO A 622 -25.36 1.10 -27.83
C PRO A 622 -25.98 0.50 -29.09
N GLU A 623 -25.49 0.86 -30.30
CA GLU A 623 -26.04 0.42 -31.57
C GLU A 623 -26.09 -1.11 -31.76
N ASN A 624 -25.12 -1.82 -31.15
CA ASN A 624 -25.03 -3.27 -31.18
C ASN A 624 -25.97 -3.99 -30.18
N ILE A 625 -26.77 -3.24 -29.40
CA ILE A 625 -27.73 -3.75 -28.40
C ILE A 625 -29.14 -3.41 -28.85
N GLN A 626 -29.85 -4.43 -29.36
CA GLN A 626 -31.21 -4.32 -29.89
C GLN A 626 -32.12 -5.38 -29.26
N PRO A 627 -32.72 -5.10 -28.09
CA PRO A 627 -33.59 -6.05 -27.42
C PRO A 627 -34.97 -6.14 -28.09
N ASP A 628 -35.49 -7.36 -28.25
CA ASP A 628 -36.87 -7.65 -28.69
C ASP A 628 -37.83 -7.26 -27.56
N SER A 629 -38.76 -6.36 -27.86
CA SER A 629 -39.73 -5.86 -26.89
C SER A 629 -40.70 -6.92 -26.33
N ARG A 630 -40.80 -8.08 -26.98
CA ARG A 630 -41.69 -9.20 -26.58
C ARG A 630 -41.04 -10.13 -25.55
N LYS A 631 -39.76 -9.97 -25.27
CA LYS A 631 -38.99 -10.84 -24.35
C LYS A 631 -38.54 -10.04 -23.15
N PRO A 632 -38.49 -10.69 -21.96
CA PRO A 632 -37.86 -10.06 -20.80
C PRO A 632 -36.38 -9.80 -21.05
N THR A 633 -35.87 -8.69 -20.51
CA THR A 633 -34.47 -8.28 -20.67
C THR A 633 -33.69 -8.59 -19.42
N VAL A 634 -32.64 -9.37 -19.58
CA VAL A 634 -31.71 -9.80 -18.54
C VAL A 634 -30.36 -9.12 -18.77
N LEU A 635 -29.97 -8.26 -17.84
CA LEU A 635 -28.67 -7.58 -17.85
C LEU A 635 -27.67 -8.37 -16.99
N TYR A 636 -26.65 -8.93 -17.61
CA TYR A 636 -25.55 -9.60 -16.94
C TYR A 636 -24.38 -8.64 -16.74
N ALA A 637 -24.02 -8.36 -15.49
CA ALA A 637 -22.99 -7.42 -15.11
C ALA A 637 -21.96 -8.06 -14.13
N PRO A 638 -21.07 -8.94 -14.62
CA PRO A 638 -20.07 -9.59 -13.77
C PRO A 638 -18.98 -8.60 -13.29
N THR A 639 -18.35 -8.91 -12.15
CA THR A 639 -17.09 -8.32 -11.73
C THR A 639 -15.93 -8.82 -12.59
N PHE A 640 -14.68 -8.54 -12.22
CA PHE A 640 -13.47 -9.06 -12.84
C PHE A 640 -12.57 -9.75 -11.80
N GLY A 641 -11.58 -10.51 -12.25
CA GLY A 641 -10.66 -11.24 -11.39
C GLY A 641 -11.25 -12.53 -10.83
N ALA A 642 -10.67 -13.04 -9.76
CA ALA A 642 -10.99 -14.34 -9.19
C ALA A 642 -12.46 -14.48 -8.73
N LEU A 643 -13.12 -13.38 -8.36
CA LEU A 643 -14.51 -13.34 -7.90
C LEU A 643 -15.54 -13.22 -9.04
N SER A 644 -15.07 -13.22 -10.30
CA SER A 644 -15.95 -13.10 -11.46
C SER A 644 -16.65 -14.41 -11.79
N SER A 645 -17.97 -14.35 -11.94
CA SER A 645 -18.77 -15.48 -12.47
C SER A 645 -18.56 -15.74 -13.96
N LEU A 646 -17.95 -14.82 -14.69
CA LEU A 646 -17.81 -14.85 -16.14
C LEU A 646 -17.20 -16.15 -16.69
N PRO A 647 -16.08 -16.68 -16.16
CA PRO A 647 -15.50 -17.94 -16.63
C PRO A 647 -16.43 -19.15 -16.50
N HIS A 648 -17.33 -19.13 -15.53
CA HIS A 648 -18.21 -20.26 -15.20
C HIS A 648 -19.59 -20.16 -15.85
N TRP A 649 -20.04 -18.94 -16.19
CA TRP A 649 -21.40 -18.68 -16.62
C TRP A 649 -21.53 -18.20 -18.06
N ALA A 650 -20.49 -17.66 -18.72
CA ALA A 650 -20.60 -17.10 -20.05
C ALA A 650 -21.20 -18.05 -21.10
N GLU A 651 -20.73 -19.31 -21.16
CA GLU A 651 -21.26 -20.30 -22.08
C GLU A 651 -22.69 -20.69 -21.74
N LYS A 652 -22.99 -20.91 -20.45
CA LYS A 652 -24.32 -21.29 -19.98
C LYS A 652 -25.36 -20.19 -20.31
N LEU A 653 -25.00 -18.94 -20.04
CA LEU A 653 -25.86 -17.78 -20.32
C LEU A 653 -26.07 -17.56 -21.81
N GLY A 654 -25.05 -17.80 -22.64
CA GLY A 654 -25.19 -17.72 -24.09
C GLY A 654 -26.31 -18.59 -24.65
N ARG A 655 -26.65 -19.70 -23.96
CA ARG A 655 -27.76 -20.63 -24.33
C ARG A 655 -29.14 -20.13 -23.90
N LEU A 656 -29.21 -19.07 -23.05
CA LEU A 656 -30.48 -18.45 -22.63
C LEU A 656 -31.10 -17.54 -23.69
N SER A 657 -30.37 -17.09 -24.67
CA SER A 657 -30.75 -16.02 -25.62
C SER A 657 -31.96 -16.32 -26.51
N GLY A 658 -32.54 -17.54 -26.47
CA GLY A 658 -33.78 -17.90 -27.17
C GLY A 658 -35.02 -17.30 -26.52
N ASN A 659 -35.08 -17.24 -25.20
CA ASN A 659 -36.28 -16.87 -24.43
C ASN A 659 -36.18 -15.48 -23.77
N VAL A 660 -35.00 -14.91 -23.69
CA VAL A 660 -34.74 -13.59 -23.05
C VAL A 660 -33.84 -12.75 -23.93
N ASN A 661 -33.89 -11.45 -23.76
CA ASN A 661 -32.84 -10.55 -24.26
C ASN A 661 -31.68 -10.58 -23.27
N LEU A 662 -30.61 -11.26 -23.59
CA LEU A 662 -29.42 -11.27 -22.75
C LEU A 662 -28.46 -10.17 -23.20
N ILE A 663 -28.24 -9.18 -22.32
CA ILE A 663 -27.30 -8.08 -22.52
C ILE A 663 -26.19 -8.23 -21.49
N CYS A 664 -24.93 -8.16 -21.91
CA CYS A 664 -23.77 -8.22 -21.02
C CYS A 664 -23.10 -6.85 -20.92
N LYS A 665 -23.01 -6.31 -19.70
CA LYS A 665 -22.17 -5.15 -19.37
C LYS A 665 -20.88 -5.63 -18.71
N LEU A 666 -19.82 -5.72 -19.51
CA LEU A 666 -18.51 -6.11 -19.00
C LEU A 666 -17.94 -5.07 -18.03
N HIS A 667 -17.18 -5.55 -17.04
CA HIS A 667 -16.39 -4.67 -16.21
C HIS A 667 -15.20 -4.13 -17.01
N HIS A 668 -14.83 -2.85 -16.82
CA HIS A 668 -13.67 -2.27 -17.51
C HIS A 668 -12.38 -3.06 -17.27
N GLY A 669 -12.19 -3.61 -16.07
CA GLY A 669 -11.06 -4.49 -15.75
C GLY A 669 -10.98 -5.73 -16.63
N THR A 670 -12.12 -6.34 -17.00
CA THR A 670 -12.17 -7.50 -17.91
C THR A 670 -11.68 -7.13 -19.32
N CYS A 671 -11.93 -5.89 -19.76
CA CYS A 671 -11.57 -5.44 -21.10
C CYS A 671 -10.14 -4.91 -21.21
N SER A 672 -9.57 -4.40 -20.12
CA SER A 672 -8.30 -3.66 -20.12
C SER A 672 -7.12 -4.42 -19.54
N ARG A 673 -7.34 -5.44 -18.70
CA ARG A 673 -6.26 -6.14 -18.01
C ARG A 673 -5.79 -7.36 -18.79
N PRO A 674 -4.47 -7.53 -19.01
CA PRO A 674 -3.91 -8.68 -19.75
C PRO A 674 -4.28 -10.04 -19.12
N GLU A 675 -4.33 -10.12 -17.79
CA GLU A 675 -4.70 -11.32 -17.05
C GLU A 675 -6.16 -11.77 -17.28
N GLU A 676 -7.02 -10.87 -17.75
CA GLU A 676 -8.43 -11.12 -18.07
C GLU A 676 -8.67 -11.54 -19.53
N ALA A 677 -7.62 -11.71 -20.33
CA ALA A 677 -7.75 -12.03 -21.76
C ALA A 677 -8.58 -13.30 -22.02
N ALA A 678 -8.47 -14.33 -21.17
CA ALA A 678 -9.26 -15.56 -21.26
C ALA A 678 -10.75 -15.30 -20.99
N SER A 679 -11.07 -14.53 -19.93
CA SER A 679 -12.45 -14.14 -19.59
C SER A 679 -13.08 -13.30 -20.69
N LEU A 680 -12.32 -12.37 -21.26
CA LEU A 680 -12.77 -11.54 -22.39
C LEU A 680 -13.04 -12.37 -23.65
N ALA A 681 -12.20 -13.38 -23.93
CA ALA A 681 -12.42 -14.29 -25.06
C ALA A 681 -13.70 -15.11 -24.90
N LEU A 682 -13.99 -15.61 -23.69
CA LEU A 682 -15.26 -16.29 -23.38
C LEU A 682 -16.47 -15.38 -23.57
N ALA A 683 -16.40 -14.15 -23.07
CA ALA A 683 -17.48 -13.17 -23.28
C ALA A 683 -17.71 -12.89 -24.76
N ARG A 684 -16.65 -12.71 -25.56
CA ARG A 684 -16.74 -12.47 -27.00
C ARG A 684 -17.35 -13.65 -27.75
N ARG A 685 -17.06 -14.87 -27.31
CA ARG A 685 -17.53 -16.10 -27.95
C ARG A 685 -19.02 -16.37 -27.67
N HIS A 686 -19.46 -16.15 -26.42
CA HIS A 686 -20.77 -16.63 -25.96
C HIS A 686 -21.81 -15.53 -25.76
N LEU A 687 -21.41 -14.27 -25.50
CA LEU A 687 -22.32 -13.18 -25.17
C LEU A 687 -22.37 -12.18 -26.36
N LYS A 688 -23.42 -12.30 -27.18
CA LYS A 688 -23.53 -11.54 -28.43
C LYS A 688 -23.77 -10.05 -28.21
N GLN A 689 -24.75 -9.69 -27.36
CA GLN A 689 -25.06 -8.30 -27.04
C GLN A 689 -24.25 -7.89 -25.81
N ARG A 690 -23.15 -7.16 -26.00
CA ARG A 690 -22.25 -6.75 -24.93
C ARG A 690 -21.74 -5.34 -25.09
N THR A 691 -21.43 -4.70 -23.97
CA THR A 691 -20.79 -3.39 -23.92
C THR A 691 -19.89 -3.31 -22.66
N ASP A 692 -18.89 -2.46 -22.67
CA ASP A 692 -18.04 -2.09 -21.52
C ASP A 692 -18.22 -0.63 -21.13
N SER A 693 -18.98 0.14 -21.94
CA SER A 693 -19.19 1.56 -21.73
C SER A 693 -20.01 1.86 -20.48
N ALA A 694 -19.42 2.61 -19.55
CA ALA A 694 -20.07 3.07 -18.32
C ALA A 694 -21.20 4.09 -18.60
N ARG A 695 -21.09 4.88 -19.66
CA ARG A 695 -22.05 5.94 -19.98
C ARG A 695 -23.46 5.42 -20.29
N HIS A 696 -23.59 4.18 -20.78
CA HIS A 696 -24.89 3.57 -21.08
C HIS A 696 -25.53 2.84 -19.89
N THR A 697 -24.87 2.81 -18.73
CA THR A 697 -25.39 2.09 -17.55
C THR A 697 -26.81 2.46 -17.17
N PRO A 698 -27.23 3.75 -17.12
CA PRO A 698 -28.61 4.08 -16.80
C PRO A 698 -29.63 3.57 -17.84
N ALA A 699 -29.30 3.64 -19.13
CA ALA A 699 -30.16 3.14 -20.21
C ALA A 699 -30.30 1.60 -20.15
N LEU A 700 -29.21 0.88 -19.86
CA LEU A 700 -29.21 -0.57 -19.68
C LEU A 700 -30.05 -0.97 -18.48
N LEU A 701 -29.88 -0.31 -17.34
CA LEU A 701 -30.68 -0.54 -16.14
C LEU A 701 -32.17 -0.22 -16.38
N ALA A 702 -32.48 0.89 -17.09
CA ALA A 702 -33.86 1.22 -17.42
C ALA A 702 -34.53 0.13 -18.26
N LYS A 703 -33.79 -0.52 -19.17
CA LYS A 703 -34.30 -1.56 -20.05
C LYS A 703 -34.37 -2.95 -19.39
N ALA A 704 -33.56 -3.19 -18.36
CA ALA A 704 -33.49 -4.50 -17.68
C ALA A 704 -34.74 -4.78 -16.83
N ASP A 705 -35.26 -5.98 -16.94
CA ASP A 705 -36.25 -6.56 -16.00
C ASP A 705 -35.52 -7.30 -14.86
N TYR A 706 -34.40 -7.96 -15.20
CA TYR A 706 -33.55 -8.70 -14.24
C TYR A 706 -32.09 -8.27 -14.40
N VAL A 707 -31.37 -8.28 -13.30
CA VAL A 707 -29.91 -8.09 -13.27
C VAL A 707 -29.25 -9.32 -12.69
N LEU A 708 -28.39 -9.95 -13.47
CA LEU A 708 -27.50 -11.03 -13.03
C LEU A 708 -26.13 -10.41 -12.71
N THR A 709 -25.62 -10.72 -11.56
CA THR A 709 -24.28 -10.26 -11.13
C THR A 709 -23.65 -11.25 -10.17
N ASP A 710 -22.50 -10.96 -9.64
CA ASP A 710 -21.73 -11.84 -8.74
C ASP A 710 -21.29 -11.10 -7.48
N ASN A 711 -19.99 -10.84 -7.28
CA ASN A 711 -19.45 -10.06 -6.17
C ASN A 711 -19.06 -8.64 -6.62
N SER A 712 -20.02 -7.89 -7.13
CA SER A 712 -19.84 -6.59 -7.75
C SER A 712 -20.60 -5.50 -7.02
N GLY A 713 -20.01 -4.30 -6.91
CA GLY A 713 -20.73 -3.09 -6.49
C GLY A 713 -21.98 -2.76 -7.33
N PHE A 714 -22.11 -3.35 -8.51
CA PHE A 714 -23.27 -3.23 -9.36
C PHE A 714 -24.55 -3.81 -8.74
N ILE A 715 -24.44 -4.68 -7.74
CA ILE A 715 -25.55 -5.15 -6.89
C ILE A 715 -26.34 -3.95 -6.38
N PHE A 716 -25.62 -3.00 -5.76
CA PHE A 716 -26.24 -1.82 -5.14
C PHE A 716 -26.81 -0.82 -6.19
N ASP A 717 -26.16 -0.75 -7.36
CA ASP A 717 -26.67 0.08 -8.47
C ASP A 717 -28.02 -0.46 -8.96
N ALA A 718 -28.14 -1.77 -9.10
CA ALA A 718 -29.38 -2.43 -9.53
C ALA A 718 -30.50 -2.34 -8.47
N ILE A 719 -30.16 -2.53 -7.18
CA ILE A 719 -31.09 -2.37 -6.05
C ILE A 719 -31.55 -0.91 -5.95
N HIS A 720 -30.66 0.05 -6.15
CA HIS A 720 -30.98 1.49 -6.12
C HIS A 720 -32.14 1.82 -7.07
N VAL A 721 -32.14 1.24 -8.26
CA VAL A 721 -33.15 1.48 -9.30
C VAL A 721 -34.25 0.40 -9.36
N ASP A 722 -34.44 -0.34 -8.27
CA ASP A 722 -35.53 -1.29 -8.09
C ASP A 722 -35.55 -2.46 -9.08
N LYS A 723 -34.40 -3.00 -9.44
CA LYS A 723 -34.32 -4.16 -10.31
C LYS A 723 -34.34 -5.47 -9.54
N ARG A 724 -34.83 -6.53 -10.20
CA ARG A 724 -34.78 -7.91 -9.72
C ARG A 724 -33.37 -8.43 -9.86
N VAL A 725 -32.64 -8.56 -8.76
CA VAL A 725 -31.22 -8.95 -8.74
C VAL A 725 -31.07 -10.42 -8.39
N ILE A 726 -30.32 -11.16 -9.20
CA ILE A 726 -29.97 -12.56 -9.00
C ILE A 726 -28.45 -12.65 -8.94
N LEU A 727 -27.92 -13.27 -7.91
CA LEU A 727 -26.49 -13.54 -7.78
C LEU A 727 -26.14 -14.86 -8.46
N LEU A 728 -25.06 -14.87 -9.21
CA LEU A 728 -24.52 -16.09 -9.83
C LEU A 728 -23.36 -16.61 -9.00
N ASP A 729 -23.51 -17.82 -8.49
CA ASP A 729 -22.46 -18.50 -7.74
C ASP A 729 -21.69 -19.49 -8.62
N PHE A 730 -20.51 -19.90 -8.17
CA PHE A 730 -19.67 -20.90 -8.82
C PHE A 730 -18.85 -21.68 -7.78
N PRO A 731 -18.37 -22.91 -8.10
CA PRO A 731 -17.59 -23.70 -7.17
C PRO A 731 -16.34 -22.98 -6.69
N GLY A 732 -16.19 -22.85 -5.37
CA GLY A 732 -15.06 -22.17 -4.72
C GLY A 732 -15.26 -20.69 -4.40
N MET A 733 -16.37 -20.05 -4.80
CA MET A 733 -16.62 -18.64 -4.49
C MET A 733 -16.66 -18.38 -2.98
N ALA A 734 -17.25 -19.24 -2.18
CA ALA A 734 -17.31 -19.07 -0.73
C ALA A 734 -15.92 -18.95 -0.10
N ALA A 735 -14.96 -19.80 -0.50
CA ALA A 735 -13.59 -19.72 -0.02
C ALA A 735 -12.85 -18.44 -0.46
N LEU A 736 -13.23 -17.87 -1.61
CA LEU A 736 -12.68 -16.59 -2.09
C LEU A 736 -13.27 -15.40 -1.34
N LEU A 737 -14.51 -15.50 -0.88
CA LEU A 737 -15.18 -14.46 -0.09
C LEU A 737 -14.64 -14.40 1.34
N ASP A 738 -14.31 -15.54 1.93
CA ASP A 738 -13.72 -15.64 3.28
C ASP A 738 -12.24 -15.19 3.32
N GLY A 739 -11.63 -14.99 2.18
CA GLY A 739 -10.22 -14.61 2.06
C GLY A 739 -9.97 -13.09 2.10
N GLU A 740 -8.75 -12.69 2.44
CA GLU A 740 -8.31 -11.27 2.45
C GLU A 740 -8.52 -10.53 1.11
N LYS A 741 -8.65 -11.27 0.01
CA LYS A 741 -8.84 -10.72 -1.34
C LYS A 741 -10.23 -10.12 -1.58
N SER A 742 -11.21 -10.42 -0.75
CA SER A 742 -12.57 -9.89 -0.88
C SER A 742 -12.68 -8.42 -0.43
N TYR A 743 -11.80 -7.97 0.46
CA TYR A 743 -11.89 -6.69 1.15
C TYR A 743 -13.23 -6.45 1.86
N SER A 744 -13.88 -7.53 2.28
CA SER A 744 -15.17 -7.52 2.97
C SER A 744 -15.13 -8.45 4.17
N THR A 745 -15.94 -8.16 5.19
CA THR A 745 -16.19 -9.03 6.35
C THR A 745 -17.63 -9.56 6.29
N PRO A 746 -18.02 -10.56 7.08
CA PRO A 746 -19.41 -11.02 7.13
C PRO A 746 -20.43 -9.90 7.42
N GLU A 747 -20.02 -8.87 8.15
CA GLU A 747 -20.86 -7.71 8.50
C GLU A 747 -20.90 -6.63 7.40
N SER A 748 -20.04 -6.73 6.39
CA SER A 748 -20.01 -5.78 5.28
C SER A 748 -21.31 -5.79 4.48
N ALA A 749 -21.73 -4.61 3.99
CA ALA A 749 -23.00 -4.45 3.27
C ALA A 749 -23.15 -5.40 2.07
N ASP A 750 -22.08 -5.65 1.32
CA ASP A 750 -22.08 -6.56 0.18
C ASP A 750 -22.23 -8.04 0.57
N GLN A 751 -21.85 -8.43 1.79
CA GLN A 751 -22.09 -9.78 2.32
C GLN A 751 -23.48 -9.91 2.93
N GLN A 752 -23.92 -8.96 3.72
CA GLN A 752 -25.27 -8.94 4.31
C GLN A 752 -26.39 -8.96 3.27
N ILE A 753 -26.19 -8.30 2.14
CA ILE A 753 -27.18 -8.28 1.04
C ILE A 753 -27.29 -9.65 0.35
N ARG A 754 -26.24 -10.48 0.37
CA ARG A 754 -26.25 -11.82 -0.22
C ARG A 754 -27.20 -12.78 0.50
N GLU A 755 -27.46 -12.59 1.79
CA GLU A 755 -28.44 -13.37 2.56
C GLU A 755 -29.88 -13.14 2.13
N ILE A 756 -30.13 -12.04 1.40
CA ILE A 756 -31.47 -11.60 1.02
C ILE A 756 -31.75 -11.85 -0.46
N LEU A 757 -30.72 -11.71 -1.29
CA LEU A 757 -30.83 -11.85 -2.73
C LEU A 757 -30.92 -13.34 -3.14
N PRO A 758 -31.76 -13.66 -4.14
CA PRO A 758 -31.74 -14.98 -4.75
C PRO A 758 -30.39 -15.30 -5.37
N VAL A 759 -29.89 -16.51 -5.15
CA VAL A 759 -28.65 -17.02 -5.69
C VAL A 759 -28.96 -18.19 -6.65
N ALA A 760 -28.30 -18.19 -7.82
CA ALA A 760 -28.36 -19.31 -8.76
C ALA A 760 -26.98 -20.00 -8.80
N HIS A 761 -26.96 -21.30 -8.51
CA HIS A 761 -25.77 -22.16 -8.58
C HIS A 761 -25.67 -22.89 -9.92
N ASP A 762 -26.82 -23.07 -10.58
CA ASP A 762 -26.90 -23.69 -11.89
C ASP A 762 -28.01 -23.10 -12.79
N MET A 763 -28.10 -23.62 -14.00
CA MET A 763 -29.07 -23.15 -15.00
C MET A 763 -30.54 -23.51 -14.70
N ALA A 764 -30.79 -24.53 -13.89
CA ALA A 764 -32.16 -24.93 -13.50
C ALA A 764 -32.70 -23.92 -12.48
N GLU A 765 -31.91 -23.61 -11.47
CA GLU A 765 -32.23 -22.58 -10.48
C GLU A 765 -32.38 -21.19 -11.15
N LEU A 766 -31.47 -20.84 -12.05
CA LEU A 766 -31.57 -19.57 -12.77
C LEU A 766 -32.88 -19.46 -13.57
N ARG A 767 -33.28 -20.52 -14.27
CA ARG A 767 -34.55 -20.52 -15.02
C ARG A 767 -35.77 -20.41 -14.10
N TYR A 768 -35.73 -21.05 -12.95
CA TYR A 768 -36.78 -20.92 -11.94
C TYR A 768 -36.90 -19.47 -11.44
N LEU A 769 -35.79 -18.83 -11.11
CA LEU A 769 -35.74 -17.44 -10.64
C LEU A 769 -36.18 -16.44 -11.71
N LEU A 770 -36.00 -16.74 -13.00
CA LEU A 770 -36.47 -15.95 -14.12
C LEU A 770 -37.93 -16.22 -14.52
N SER A 771 -38.59 -17.20 -13.91
CA SER A 771 -39.97 -17.58 -14.22
C SER A 771 -40.97 -16.84 -13.34
N GLU A 772 -42.25 -16.89 -13.75
CA GLU A 772 -43.39 -16.38 -12.97
C GLU A 772 -43.66 -17.20 -11.69
N ALA A 773 -43.10 -18.40 -11.59
CA ALA A 773 -43.28 -19.26 -10.42
C ALA A 773 -42.52 -18.79 -9.18
N PHE A 774 -41.52 -17.91 -9.35
CA PHE A 774 -40.76 -17.34 -8.24
C PHE A 774 -41.42 -16.07 -7.70
N ASP A 775 -41.69 -16.02 -6.38
CA ASP A 775 -42.27 -14.83 -5.73
C ASP A 775 -41.26 -13.71 -5.53
N TRP A 776 -41.14 -12.83 -6.51
CA TRP A 776 -40.34 -11.62 -6.42
C TRP A 776 -40.91 -10.59 -5.47
N GLY A 777 -42.20 -10.62 -5.14
CA GLY A 777 -42.85 -9.66 -4.25
C GLY A 777 -42.22 -9.63 -2.86
N ALA A 778 -41.98 -10.82 -2.29
CA ALA A 778 -41.33 -10.94 -0.99
C ALA A 778 -39.88 -10.44 -0.96
N VAL A 779 -39.12 -10.64 -2.05
CA VAL A 779 -37.75 -10.17 -2.18
C VAL A 779 -37.75 -8.64 -2.30
N GLN A 780 -38.56 -8.06 -3.19
CA GLN A 780 -38.63 -6.62 -3.43
C GLN A 780 -39.08 -5.85 -2.18
N ALA A 781 -39.97 -6.39 -1.39
CA ALA A 781 -40.40 -5.78 -0.12
C ALA A 781 -39.23 -5.63 0.88
N ARG A 782 -38.29 -6.58 0.90
CA ARG A 782 -37.06 -6.49 1.69
C ARG A 782 -36.07 -5.49 1.09
N LEU A 783 -35.87 -5.51 -0.23
CA LEU A 783 -34.95 -4.63 -0.94
C LEU A 783 -35.35 -3.16 -0.84
N THR A 784 -36.65 -2.84 -0.73
CA THR A 784 -37.12 -1.45 -0.53
C THR A 784 -36.54 -0.84 0.76
N LYS A 785 -36.52 -1.60 1.86
CA LYS A 785 -35.92 -1.14 3.12
C LYS A 785 -34.40 -0.95 2.99
N ILE A 786 -33.74 -1.89 2.33
CA ILE A 786 -32.30 -1.92 2.13
C ILE A 786 -31.83 -0.77 1.22
N ARG A 787 -32.62 -0.40 0.24
CA ARG A 787 -32.34 0.70 -0.68
C ARG A 787 -32.09 2.01 0.06
N HIS A 788 -32.96 2.39 0.99
CA HIS A 788 -32.77 3.58 1.84
C HIS A 788 -31.63 3.41 2.84
N HIS A 789 -31.39 2.18 3.30
CA HIS A 789 -30.36 1.93 4.29
C HIS A 789 -28.95 2.07 3.71
N TYR A 790 -28.68 1.49 2.54
CA TYR A 790 -27.34 1.44 1.94
C TYR A 790 -27.18 2.39 0.76
N CYS A 791 -28.13 2.41 -0.20
CA CYS A 791 -27.90 2.99 -1.52
C CYS A 791 -28.02 4.51 -1.56
N ASP A 792 -29.03 5.05 -0.87
CA ASP A 792 -29.26 6.51 -0.82
C ASP A 792 -30.22 6.84 0.33
N ALA A 793 -29.85 7.79 1.19
CA ALA A 793 -30.65 8.20 2.33
C ALA A 793 -31.93 8.94 1.93
N PHE A 794 -31.99 9.58 0.76
CA PHE A 794 -33.02 10.54 0.37
C PHE A 794 -33.83 10.11 -0.86
N MET A 795 -33.21 9.48 -1.85
CA MET A 795 -33.86 9.00 -3.09
C MET A 795 -34.64 10.08 -3.85
N ASP A 796 -34.19 11.33 -3.82
CA ASP A 796 -34.94 12.50 -4.29
C ASP A 796 -34.29 13.24 -5.47
N GLY A 797 -33.16 12.74 -5.97
CA GLY A 797 -32.45 13.33 -7.11
C GLY A 797 -31.74 14.67 -6.82
N LYS A 798 -31.44 14.95 -5.54
CA LYS A 798 -30.76 16.17 -5.08
C LYS A 798 -29.46 15.93 -4.34
N ALA A 799 -28.86 14.76 -4.55
CA ALA A 799 -27.61 14.40 -3.87
C ALA A 799 -26.45 15.32 -4.30
N GLY A 800 -26.40 15.71 -5.57
CA GLY A 800 -25.41 16.67 -6.08
C GLY A 800 -25.51 18.04 -5.43
N GLU A 801 -26.72 18.55 -5.22
CA GLU A 801 -26.95 19.82 -4.53
C GLU A 801 -26.47 19.78 -3.07
N ARG A 802 -26.83 18.71 -2.32
CA ARG A 802 -26.37 18.51 -0.95
C ARG A 802 -24.85 18.37 -0.86
N ALA A 803 -24.26 17.63 -1.80
CA ALA A 803 -22.81 17.48 -1.89
C ALA A 803 -22.11 18.83 -2.14
N ALA A 804 -22.66 19.66 -3.04
CA ALA A 804 -22.17 21.01 -3.31
C ALA A 804 -22.22 21.90 -2.07
N MET A 805 -23.31 21.87 -1.31
CA MET A 805 -23.45 22.61 -0.04
C MET A 805 -22.36 22.21 0.97
N VAL A 806 -22.12 20.90 1.18
CA VAL A 806 -21.08 20.40 2.09
C VAL A 806 -19.69 20.84 1.65
N ILE A 807 -19.41 20.89 0.34
CA ILE A 807 -18.14 21.37 -0.20
C ILE A 807 -17.95 22.86 0.08
N VAL A 808 -18.98 23.67 -0.16
CA VAL A 808 -18.95 25.12 0.10
C VAL A 808 -18.81 25.42 1.60
N GLU A 809 -19.51 24.69 2.47
CA GLU A 809 -19.34 24.78 3.92
C GLU A 809 -17.91 24.44 4.36
N ALA A 810 -17.28 23.43 3.73
CA ALA A 810 -15.90 23.07 4.03
C ALA A 810 -14.89 24.16 3.65
N LEU A 811 -15.17 24.90 2.58
CA LEU A 811 -14.38 26.06 2.16
C LEU A 811 -14.57 27.26 3.11
N ALA A 812 -15.82 27.60 3.49
CA ALA A 812 -16.14 28.68 4.41
C ALA A 812 -15.56 28.49 5.80
N GLY A 813 -15.54 27.27 6.34
CA GLY A 813 -14.93 26.95 7.63
C GLY A 813 -13.41 27.19 7.72
N LYS A 814 -12.73 27.39 6.60
CA LYS A 814 -11.31 27.82 6.55
C LYS A 814 -11.13 29.34 6.52
N GLU A 815 -12.09 30.07 5.99
CA GLU A 815 -12.02 31.54 6.00
C GLU A 815 -12.19 32.09 7.41
N SER A 816 -13.01 31.46 8.27
CA SER A 816 -13.19 31.85 9.67
C SER A 816 -12.01 31.50 10.59
N SER A 817 -11.15 30.54 10.23
CA SER A 817 -9.94 30.19 10.99
C SER A 817 -8.68 30.99 10.56
N GLY A 818 -8.78 31.76 9.48
CA GLY A 818 -7.71 32.63 8.97
C GLY A 818 -7.69 34.07 9.52
N ILE A 819 -8.69 34.45 10.36
CA ILE A 819 -8.84 35.82 10.89
C ILE A 819 -8.49 35.93 12.39
N CYS A 820 -8.16 34.83 13.06
CA CYS A 820 -7.53 34.87 14.38
C CYS A 820 -6.06 34.45 14.30
N ARG A 821 -5.19 35.43 14.48
CA ARG A 821 -3.71 35.36 14.53
C ARG A 821 -3.21 34.35 15.58
#